data_683b6e5374d62246ca32b01fd0f2c44e
#
_entry.id   683b6e5374d62246ca32b01fd0f2c44e
#
_cell.length_a   1.000
_cell.length_b   1.000
_cell.length_c   1.000
_cell.angle_alpha   90.00
_cell.angle_beta   90.00
_cell.angle_gamma   90.00
#
_symmetry.space_group_name_H-M   'P 1'
#
loop_
_entity.id
_entity.type
_entity.pdbx_description
1 polymer ?
#
loop_
_entity_poly.entity_id
_entity_poly.type
_entity_poly.pdbx_seq_one_letter_code
_entity_poly.pdbx_strand_id
1 'polypeptide(L)'
;MRTADLTGLPTGIPEALRDEGIEELYPPQAEAVEAGLTDGESLVAAVPTASGKTLIAELAMLSSVARGGKALYIVPLRALASEKKAEFERWEEYGIDVGVSTGNYESDGEWLSSRDIIVATSEKVDSLVRNNAAWMDQLTCVVADEVHLVDDRHRGPTLEVTLAKLRRLNPNLQVVALSATVGNAGVVADWLDAELVKSDWRPIDLKMGVHYGNAVSFADGSQREVPVGRGERQTPALVADALEGDDDGDQGSSLVFVNSRRNAESAARRMADVTERYITGDERSDLAELAAEIRDVSDTETSEDLAAAVAKGAAFHHAGLAAEHRTLVEDAFRDRLIKCICATPTLAAGVNTPSRRVVVRDWQRYDGDYGGMKPLDVLEVHQMMGRAGRPGLDPYGEAVLLAKDADARDELFERYIWADAEDVRSKLAAEPALRTHLLATVASGFAHTREGLLEFLDQTLYATQTDDPERLGQVTDRVLDYLEVNGFVEFDGETIRATPVGHTVSRLYLDPMSAAEIIDGLEWAADRRAEKLRALAGETPEKPKGDRSDSDDEPGGFQRASEMVADDGGSGGGEDGDGGDGDADAFETDRTYPTPLGLYHLVCRTPDMYQLYLKSGDRETYTELCYEREPEFLGRVPSEYEDVAFEDWLSALKTAKLLEDWVGEVDEDRITERYGVGPGDIRGKVETAEWLLGAAERLASELDLDSVYAVREAKKRVEYGVREELLDLAGVRGVGRKRARRLFEAGVESRGDLREAEKSRILAALRGRRKTAQNILEAAGRKDSSMDEVDEDDAPDDAVPDDAGFETAKERADQQASLGDFE
;
A
#
# COMPACT_ATOMS: atom_id res chain seq x y z
N MET A 1 -10.00 -17.65 -34.14
CA MET A 1 -9.26 -18.95 -34.06
C MET A 1 -10.02 -19.85 -33.11
N ARG A 2 -10.23 -21.14 -33.43
CA ARG A 2 -10.92 -22.07 -32.51
C ARG A 2 -9.94 -22.58 -31.45
N THR A 3 -10.40 -22.76 -30.23
CA THR A 3 -9.59 -23.28 -29.11
C THR A 3 -9.01 -24.68 -29.42
N ALA A 4 -9.74 -25.50 -30.19
CA ALA A 4 -9.26 -26.83 -30.64
C ALA A 4 -8.03 -26.78 -31.57
N ASP A 5 -7.76 -25.65 -32.20
CA ASP A 5 -6.63 -25.46 -33.12
C ASP A 5 -5.35 -24.94 -32.40
N LEU A 6 -5.43 -24.69 -31.07
CA LEU A 6 -4.30 -24.25 -30.25
C LEU A 6 -3.25 -25.36 -30.14
N THR A 7 -2.00 -24.97 -30.30
CA THR A 7 -0.81 -25.85 -30.18
C THR A 7 0.19 -25.29 -29.17
N GLY A 8 1.12 -26.11 -28.70
CA GLY A 8 2.15 -25.68 -27.78
C GLY A 8 1.71 -25.64 -26.31
N LEU A 9 0.49 -26.07 -25.98
CA LEU A 9 -0.07 -26.10 -24.63
C LEU A 9 0.05 -27.49 -23.98
N PRO A 10 0.00 -27.62 -22.66
CA PRO A 10 -0.08 -28.91 -21.98
C PRO A 10 -1.32 -29.70 -22.41
N THR A 11 -1.19 -31.03 -22.34
CA THR A 11 -2.30 -31.94 -22.76
C THR A 11 -3.52 -31.70 -21.88
N GLY A 12 -4.68 -31.54 -22.50
CA GLY A 12 -5.96 -31.34 -21.82
C GLY A 12 -6.39 -29.87 -21.69
N ILE A 13 -5.47 -28.92 -21.84
CA ILE A 13 -5.81 -27.47 -21.71
C ILE A 13 -6.80 -27.00 -22.79
N PRO A 14 -6.64 -27.32 -24.11
CA PRO A 14 -7.64 -26.92 -25.11
C PRO A 14 -9.02 -27.52 -24.86
N GLU A 15 -9.10 -28.73 -24.27
CA GLU A 15 -10.34 -29.39 -23.87
C GLU A 15 -10.97 -28.65 -22.68
N ALA A 16 -10.17 -28.31 -21.64
CA ALA A 16 -10.64 -27.58 -20.45
C ALA A 16 -11.23 -26.23 -20.82
N LEU A 17 -10.56 -25.46 -21.68
CA LEU A 17 -11.08 -24.18 -22.16
C LEU A 17 -12.42 -24.29 -22.86
N ARG A 18 -12.63 -25.38 -23.65
CA ARG A 18 -13.93 -25.64 -24.28
C ARG A 18 -15.01 -26.05 -23.29
N ASP A 19 -14.65 -26.83 -22.27
CA ASP A 19 -15.58 -27.22 -21.19
C ASP A 19 -16.02 -26.01 -20.38
N GLU A 20 -15.16 -24.97 -20.27
CA GLU A 20 -15.51 -23.64 -19.70
C GLU A 20 -16.32 -22.75 -20.67
N GLY A 21 -16.62 -23.23 -21.89
CA GLY A 21 -17.42 -22.50 -22.90
C GLY A 21 -16.59 -21.60 -23.82
N ILE A 22 -15.27 -21.69 -23.80
CA ILE A 22 -14.37 -20.92 -24.68
C ILE A 22 -14.10 -21.76 -25.95
N GLU A 23 -15.06 -21.79 -26.87
CA GLU A 23 -14.93 -22.50 -28.14
C GLU A 23 -14.05 -21.78 -29.17
N GLU A 24 -14.09 -20.44 -29.15
CA GLU A 24 -13.34 -19.57 -30.03
C GLU A 24 -12.67 -18.45 -29.23
N LEU A 25 -11.42 -18.14 -29.59
CA LEU A 25 -10.68 -17.01 -29.02
C LEU A 25 -11.28 -15.70 -29.50
N TYR A 26 -11.30 -14.72 -28.62
CA TYR A 26 -11.59 -13.34 -29.00
C TYR A 26 -10.55 -12.80 -30.00
N PRO A 27 -10.92 -11.81 -30.84
CA PRO A 27 -9.99 -11.29 -31.86
C PRO A 27 -8.59 -10.93 -31.31
N PRO A 28 -8.44 -10.17 -30.20
CA PRO A 28 -7.11 -9.85 -29.68
C PRO A 28 -6.31 -11.07 -29.18
N GLN A 29 -7.02 -12.08 -28.66
CA GLN A 29 -6.41 -13.34 -28.22
C GLN A 29 -5.90 -14.16 -29.41
N ALA A 30 -6.67 -14.20 -30.48
CA ALA A 30 -6.29 -14.87 -31.72
C ALA A 30 -5.09 -14.18 -32.39
N GLU A 31 -5.10 -12.83 -32.44
CA GLU A 31 -3.97 -12.05 -32.94
C GLU A 31 -2.69 -12.30 -32.13
N ALA A 32 -2.79 -12.41 -30.80
CA ALA A 32 -1.66 -12.72 -29.94
C ALA A 32 -1.07 -14.11 -30.25
N VAL A 33 -1.90 -15.12 -30.45
CA VAL A 33 -1.44 -16.46 -30.84
C VAL A 33 -0.79 -16.45 -32.24
N GLU A 34 -1.38 -15.73 -33.20
CA GLU A 34 -0.83 -15.57 -34.54
C GLU A 34 0.51 -14.81 -34.56
N ALA A 35 0.73 -13.91 -33.58
CA ALA A 35 2.00 -13.20 -33.35
C ALA A 35 3.08 -14.08 -32.67
N GLY A 36 2.81 -15.38 -32.41
CA GLY A 36 3.79 -16.32 -31.86
C GLY A 36 3.78 -16.45 -30.35
N LEU A 37 2.71 -15.97 -29.66
CA LEU A 37 2.59 -16.03 -28.19
C LEU A 37 2.89 -17.42 -27.61
N THR A 38 2.34 -18.48 -28.21
CA THR A 38 2.53 -19.87 -27.77
C THR A 38 3.85 -20.49 -28.24
N ASP A 39 4.55 -19.86 -29.16
CA ASP A 39 5.87 -20.27 -29.67
C ASP A 39 7.03 -19.66 -28.85
N GLY A 40 6.73 -18.70 -27.99
CA GLY A 40 7.68 -18.04 -27.09
C GLY A 40 8.11 -16.63 -27.50
N GLU A 41 7.43 -16.03 -28.49
CA GLU A 41 7.68 -14.63 -28.86
C GLU A 41 7.16 -13.67 -27.78
N SER A 42 7.90 -12.60 -27.55
CA SER A 42 7.50 -11.52 -26.64
C SER A 42 6.38 -10.69 -27.23
N LEU A 43 5.45 -10.21 -26.40
CA LEU A 43 4.25 -9.53 -26.87
C LEU A 43 3.84 -8.38 -25.95
N VAL A 44 3.43 -7.26 -26.52
CA VAL A 44 2.68 -6.21 -25.83
C VAL A 44 1.22 -6.25 -26.30
N ALA A 45 0.29 -6.53 -25.40
CA ALA A 45 -1.13 -6.52 -25.65
C ALA A 45 -1.77 -5.24 -25.08
N ALA A 46 -1.94 -4.22 -25.92
CA ALA A 46 -2.62 -2.96 -25.59
C ALA A 46 -4.09 -3.06 -25.98
N VAL A 47 -4.91 -3.61 -25.09
CA VAL A 47 -6.33 -3.92 -25.33
C VAL A 47 -7.21 -3.47 -24.16
N PRO A 48 -8.49 -3.12 -24.40
CA PRO A 48 -9.37 -2.60 -23.35
C PRO A 48 -9.54 -3.56 -22.17
N THR A 49 -10.01 -3.03 -21.05
CA THR A 49 -10.45 -3.84 -19.90
C THR A 49 -11.61 -4.75 -20.32
N ALA A 50 -11.70 -5.95 -19.74
CA ALA A 50 -12.69 -6.98 -20.04
C ALA A 50 -12.59 -7.61 -21.46
N SER A 51 -11.51 -7.38 -22.24
CA SER A 51 -11.29 -8.02 -23.53
C SER A 51 -10.58 -9.40 -23.45
N GLY A 52 -10.42 -9.94 -22.24
CA GLY A 52 -9.83 -11.26 -22.01
C GLY A 52 -8.30 -11.29 -22.00
N LYS A 53 -7.65 -10.22 -21.54
CA LYS A 53 -6.19 -10.12 -21.33
C LYS A 53 -5.62 -11.30 -20.52
N THR A 54 -6.34 -11.74 -19.48
CA THR A 54 -5.90 -12.84 -18.63
C THR A 54 -5.68 -14.14 -19.43
N LEU A 55 -6.53 -14.46 -20.41
CA LEU A 55 -6.33 -15.65 -21.24
C LEU A 55 -5.09 -15.54 -22.14
N ILE A 56 -4.74 -14.34 -22.63
CA ILE A 56 -3.46 -14.13 -23.34
C ILE A 56 -2.28 -14.51 -22.44
N ALA A 57 -2.30 -14.03 -21.18
CA ALA A 57 -1.28 -14.39 -20.21
C ALA A 57 -1.23 -15.88 -19.90
N GLU A 58 -2.38 -16.51 -19.69
CA GLU A 58 -2.48 -17.95 -19.41
C GLU A 58 -1.90 -18.79 -20.57
N LEU A 59 -2.25 -18.46 -21.80
CA LEU A 59 -1.73 -19.17 -22.97
C LEU A 59 -0.20 -19.07 -23.06
N ALA A 60 0.40 -17.91 -22.77
CA ALA A 60 1.84 -17.73 -22.72
C ALA A 60 2.49 -18.55 -21.60
N MET A 61 1.96 -18.46 -20.38
CA MET A 61 2.49 -19.17 -19.21
C MET A 61 2.39 -20.70 -19.40
N LEU A 62 1.22 -21.19 -19.82
CA LEU A 62 0.97 -22.61 -20.05
C LEU A 62 1.87 -23.17 -21.16
N SER A 63 2.08 -22.40 -22.24
CA SER A 63 2.99 -22.83 -23.30
C SER A 63 4.45 -22.85 -22.82
N SER A 64 4.85 -21.92 -21.95
CA SER A 64 6.16 -21.93 -21.30
C SER A 64 6.34 -23.17 -20.42
N VAL A 65 5.36 -23.51 -19.58
CA VAL A 65 5.37 -24.71 -18.75
C VAL A 65 5.40 -25.98 -19.60
N ALA A 66 4.65 -26.03 -20.71
CA ALA A 66 4.70 -27.16 -21.66
C ALA A 66 6.10 -27.39 -22.26
N ARG A 67 6.90 -26.33 -22.40
CA ARG A 67 8.30 -26.40 -22.83
C ARG A 67 9.27 -26.74 -21.69
N GLY A 68 8.77 -26.98 -20.47
CA GLY A 68 9.56 -27.33 -19.27
C GLY A 68 10.18 -26.13 -18.57
N GLY A 69 9.70 -24.91 -18.84
CA GLY A 69 10.12 -23.70 -18.16
C GLY A 69 9.20 -23.32 -16.99
N LYS A 70 9.53 -22.21 -16.32
CA LYS A 70 8.70 -21.57 -15.28
C LYS A 70 8.14 -20.25 -15.78
N ALA A 71 6.95 -19.90 -15.32
CA ALA A 71 6.31 -18.65 -15.62
C ALA A 71 6.13 -17.77 -14.38
N LEU A 72 6.33 -16.48 -14.55
CA LEU A 72 6.10 -15.46 -13.51
C LEU A 72 5.02 -14.49 -13.97
N TYR A 73 4.01 -14.28 -13.13
CA TYR A 73 2.95 -13.30 -13.34
C TYR A 73 3.11 -12.13 -12.37
N ILE A 74 3.45 -10.96 -12.89
CA ILE A 74 3.65 -9.75 -12.08
C ILE A 74 2.36 -8.94 -12.04
N VAL A 75 1.87 -8.66 -10.84
CA VAL A 75 0.69 -7.84 -10.59
C VAL A 75 1.04 -6.56 -9.83
N PRO A 76 0.24 -5.49 -10.00
CA PRO A 76 0.51 -4.23 -9.31
C PRO A 76 0.12 -4.21 -7.82
N LEU A 77 -0.77 -5.10 -7.37
CA LEU A 77 -1.33 -5.07 -6.02
C LEU A 77 -1.38 -6.46 -5.39
N ARG A 78 -1.14 -6.54 -4.07
CA ARG A 78 -1.20 -7.81 -3.30
C ARG A 78 -2.56 -8.51 -3.41
N ALA A 79 -3.66 -7.74 -3.39
CA ALA A 79 -5.01 -8.29 -3.53
C ALA A 79 -5.17 -9.04 -4.86
N LEU A 80 -4.69 -8.44 -5.96
CA LEU A 80 -4.69 -9.07 -7.29
C LEU A 80 -3.87 -10.36 -7.34
N ALA A 81 -2.76 -10.43 -6.60
CA ALA A 81 -1.95 -11.64 -6.58
C ALA A 81 -2.72 -12.82 -6.01
N SER A 82 -3.51 -12.61 -4.96
CA SER A 82 -4.35 -13.66 -4.37
C SER A 82 -5.51 -14.05 -5.30
N GLU A 83 -6.14 -13.07 -5.95
CA GLU A 83 -7.19 -13.29 -6.95
C GLU A 83 -6.66 -14.11 -8.14
N LYS A 84 -5.52 -13.69 -8.72
CA LYS A 84 -4.91 -14.39 -9.86
C LYS A 84 -4.41 -15.78 -9.51
N LYS A 85 -3.88 -15.97 -8.30
CA LYS A 85 -3.58 -17.32 -7.80
C LYS A 85 -4.82 -18.20 -7.82
N ALA A 86 -5.91 -17.76 -7.20
CA ALA A 86 -7.18 -18.53 -7.17
C ALA A 86 -7.72 -18.79 -8.59
N GLU A 87 -7.58 -17.84 -9.52
CA GLU A 87 -7.96 -18.03 -10.92
C GLU A 87 -7.09 -19.10 -11.62
N PHE A 88 -5.79 -19.12 -11.36
CA PHE A 88 -4.86 -20.06 -12.01
C PHE A 88 -4.80 -21.43 -11.32
N GLU A 89 -5.26 -21.58 -10.07
CA GLU A 89 -5.32 -22.87 -9.36
C GLU A 89 -6.17 -23.93 -10.09
N ARG A 90 -7.08 -23.52 -10.98
CA ARG A 90 -7.83 -24.45 -11.85
C ARG A 90 -6.91 -25.33 -12.74
N TRP A 91 -5.69 -24.86 -13.01
CA TRP A 91 -4.71 -25.61 -13.81
C TRP A 91 -3.96 -26.68 -13.00
N GLU A 92 -4.10 -26.71 -11.67
CA GLU A 92 -3.52 -27.75 -10.82
C GLU A 92 -4.09 -29.14 -11.14
N GLU A 93 -5.34 -29.24 -11.60
CA GLU A 93 -5.93 -30.50 -12.07
C GLU A 93 -5.20 -31.08 -13.28
N TYR A 94 -4.45 -30.25 -14.02
CA TYR A 94 -3.63 -30.63 -15.18
C TYR A 94 -2.15 -30.80 -14.82
N GLY A 95 -1.83 -30.83 -13.52
CA GLY A 95 -0.47 -31.04 -13.01
C GLY A 95 0.44 -29.83 -13.09
N ILE A 96 -0.14 -28.61 -13.05
CA ILE A 96 0.60 -27.33 -13.09
C ILE A 96 0.48 -26.68 -11.70
N ASP A 97 1.58 -26.64 -10.97
CA ASP A 97 1.63 -26.09 -9.61
C ASP A 97 1.69 -24.56 -9.61
N VAL A 98 0.73 -23.92 -8.91
CA VAL A 98 0.64 -22.47 -8.79
C VAL A 98 1.09 -21.99 -7.41
N GLY A 99 1.88 -20.91 -7.37
CA GLY A 99 2.33 -20.27 -6.13
C GLY A 99 2.10 -18.78 -6.12
N VAL A 100 1.92 -18.20 -4.92
CA VAL A 100 1.84 -16.74 -4.73
C VAL A 100 2.89 -16.25 -3.75
N SER A 101 3.50 -15.13 -4.05
CA SER A 101 4.47 -14.50 -3.16
C SER A 101 4.19 -13.00 -3.03
N THR A 102 3.59 -12.60 -1.89
CA THR A 102 3.20 -11.20 -1.61
C THR A 102 3.61 -10.73 -0.21
N GLY A 103 4.17 -11.62 0.63
CA GLY A 103 4.48 -11.36 2.03
C GLY A 103 5.90 -10.88 2.28
N ASN A 104 6.27 -10.78 3.57
CA ASN A 104 7.56 -10.33 4.06
C ASN A 104 8.74 -11.05 3.41
N TYR A 105 9.82 -10.33 3.17
CA TYR A 105 10.91 -10.56 2.22
C TYR A 105 11.78 -11.82 2.44
N GLU A 106 11.60 -12.64 3.46
CA GLU A 106 12.63 -13.64 3.88
C GLU A 106 12.30 -15.13 3.70
N SER A 107 11.06 -15.56 3.40
CA SER A 107 10.67 -16.96 3.65
C SER A 107 10.33 -17.87 2.46
N ASP A 108 10.27 -17.39 1.20
CA ASP A 108 9.59 -18.15 0.15
C ASP A 108 10.47 -18.84 -0.90
N GLY A 109 11.81 -18.73 -0.82
CA GLY A 109 12.73 -19.15 -1.90
C GLY A 109 12.65 -20.63 -2.31
N GLU A 110 12.67 -21.57 -1.35
CA GLU A 110 12.64 -23.00 -1.65
C GLU A 110 11.26 -23.49 -2.09
N TRP A 111 10.21 -22.99 -1.45
CA TRP A 111 8.83 -23.36 -1.79
C TRP A 111 8.45 -22.90 -3.21
N LEU A 112 8.81 -21.66 -3.60
CA LEU A 112 8.58 -21.15 -4.94
C LEU A 112 9.33 -21.92 -6.02
N SER A 113 10.49 -22.48 -5.68
CA SER A 113 11.28 -23.28 -6.64
C SER A 113 10.55 -24.53 -7.14
N SER A 114 9.58 -25.04 -6.38
CA SER A 114 8.75 -26.19 -6.76
C SER A 114 7.50 -25.83 -7.59
N ARG A 115 7.22 -24.52 -7.81
CA ARG A 115 6.02 -24.07 -8.56
C ARG A 115 6.34 -23.87 -10.03
N ASP A 116 5.36 -24.11 -10.90
CA ASP A 116 5.44 -23.91 -12.34
C ASP A 116 5.05 -22.47 -12.72
N ILE A 117 3.99 -21.97 -12.09
CA ILE A 117 3.50 -20.60 -12.25
C ILE A 117 3.61 -19.89 -10.89
N ILE A 118 4.24 -18.71 -10.89
CA ILE A 118 4.41 -17.90 -9.68
C ILE A 118 3.73 -16.55 -9.90
N VAL A 119 2.85 -16.15 -8.97
CA VAL A 119 2.20 -14.83 -8.98
C VAL A 119 2.83 -13.96 -7.90
N ALA A 120 3.30 -12.77 -8.25
CA ALA A 120 3.95 -11.87 -7.31
C ALA A 120 3.77 -10.40 -7.68
N THR A 121 3.99 -9.48 -6.72
CA THR A 121 4.09 -8.04 -7.02
C THR A 121 5.48 -7.68 -7.55
N SER A 122 5.60 -6.56 -8.27
CA SER A 122 6.88 -6.08 -8.82
C SER A 122 7.93 -5.88 -7.72
N GLU A 123 7.55 -5.36 -6.54
CA GLU A 123 8.43 -5.15 -5.40
C GLU A 123 8.95 -6.48 -4.85
N LYS A 124 8.06 -7.50 -4.78
CA LYS A 124 8.48 -8.83 -4.32
C LYS A 124 9.43 -9.49 -5.30
N VAL A 125 9.19 -9.37 -6.61
CA VAL A 125 10.08 -9.91 -7.65
C VAL A 125 11.44 -9.22 -7.59
N ASP A 126 11.49 -7.90 -7.49
CA ASP A 126 12.77 -7.17 -7.34
C ASP A 126 13.53 -7.59 -6.07
N SER A 127 12.80 -7.80 -4.96
CA SER A 127 13.39 -8.34 -3.73
C SER A 127 13.98 -9.75 -3.93
N LEU A 128 13.27 -10.64 -4.62
CA LEU A 128 13.75 -12.00 -4.93
C LEU A 128 14.98 -11.96 -5.84
N VAL A 129 15.02 -11.05 -6.80
CA VAL A 129 16.20 -10.80 -7.65
C VAL A 129 17.39 -10.33 -6.82
N ARG A 130 17.20 -9.37 -5.92
CA ARG A 130 18.26 -8.85 -5.00
C ARG A 130 18.80 -9.93 -4.07
N ASN A 131 17.96 -10.91 -3.71
CA ASN A 131 18.33 -12.04 -2.85
C ASN A 131 18.83 -13.29 -3.62
N ASN A 132 19.06 -13.17 -4.93
CA ASN A 132 19.56 -14.24 -5.81
C ASN A 132 18.75 -15.54 -5.68
N ALA A 133 17.42 -15.47 -5.79
CA ALA A 133 16.55 -16.64 -5.74
C ALA A 133 16.86 -17.59 -6.91
N ALA A 134 17.39 -18.77 -6.59
CA ALA A 134 17.96 -19.70 -7.59
C ALA A 134 16.98 -20.18 -8.68
N TRP A 135 15.67 -20.13 -8.43
CA TRP A 135 14.66 -20.52 -9.41
C TRP A 135 14.47 -19.49 -10.54
N MET A 136 14.97 -18.28 -10.39
CA MET A 136 14.85 -17.23 -11.40
C MET A 136 15.61 -17.56 -12.70
N ASP A 137 16.69 -18.35 -12.62
CA ASP A 137 17.40 -18.85 -13.79
C ASP A 137 16.57 -19.83 -14.62
N GLN A 138 15.46 -20.34 -14.09
CA GLN A 138 14.55 -21.28 -14.74
C GLN A 138 13.35 -20.57 -15.38
N LEU A 139 13.22 -19.25 -15.21
CA LEU A 139 12.16 -18.48 -15.84
C LEU A 139 12.33 -18.45 -17.36
N THR A 140 11.27 -18.81 -18.06
CA THR A 140 11.21 -18.73 -19.52
C THR A 140 10.09 -17.82 -20.03
N CYS A 141 9.16 -17.44 -19.13
CA CYS A 141 8.10 -16.49 -19.42
C CYS A 141 7.87 -15.54 -18.23
N VAL A 142 7.74 -14.26 -18.49
CA VAL A 142 7.23 -13.28 -17.54
C VAL A 142 6.04 -12.55 -18.15
N VAL A 143 4.96 -12.49 -17.40
CA VAL A 143 3.79 -11.65 -17.68
C VAL A 143 3.84 -10.42 -16.79
N ALA A 144 3.83 -9.24 -17.37
CA ALA A 144 3.66 -7.97 -16.64
C ALA A 144 2.22 -7.47 -16.84
N ASP A 145 1.39 -7.65 -15.83
CA ASP A 145 0.01 -7.15 -15.88
C ASP A 145 -0.02 -5.65 -15.59
N GLU A 146 -0.91 -4.95 -16.28
CA GLU A 146 -1.08 -3.50 -16.19
C GLU A 146 0.24 -2.72 -16.38
N VAL A 147 1.04 -3.09 -17.41
CA VAL A 147 2.38 -2.52 -17.66
C VAL A 147 2.38 -1.00 -17.80
N HIS A 148 1.25 -0.36 -18.14
CA HIS A 148 1.11 1.09 -18.17
C HIS A 148 1.35 1.75 -16.80
N LEU A 149 1.37 0.98 -15.71
CA LEU A 149 1.77 1.47 -14.39
C LEU A 149 3.26 1.82 -14.27
N VAL A 150 4.08 1.65 -15.32
CA VAL A 150 5.41 2.28 -15.38
C VAL A 150 5.34 3.81 -15.30
N ASP A 151 4.16 4.42 -15.57
CA ASP A 151 3.86 5.85 -15.35
C ASP A 151 3.48 6.21 -13.89
N ASP A 152 3.33 5.23 -13.00
CA ASP A 152 3.11 5.48 -11.58
C ASP A 152 4.41 5.93 -10.90
N ARG A 153 4.36 7.04 -10.12
CA ARG A 153 5.53 7.65 -9.47
C ARG A 153 6.24 6.69 -8.50
N HIS A 154 5.50 5.81 -7.83
CA HIS A 154 6.02 4.94 -6.76
C HIS A 154 6.36 3.54 -7.26
N ARG A 155 5.48 2.94 -8.06
CA ARG A 155 5.60 1.55 -8.53
C ARG A 155 6.24 1.40 -9.89
N GLY A 156 6.09 2.42 -10.74
CA GLY A 156 6.61 2.41 -12.11
C GLY A 156 8.10 2.11 -12.21
N PRO A 157 8.98 2.83 -11.48
CA PRO A 157 10.41 2.58 -11.51
C PRO A 157 10.79 1.15 -11.12
N THR A 158 10.11 0.58 -10.12
CA THR A 158 10.36 -0.79 -9.68
C THR A 158 9.97 -1.81 -10.76
N LEU A 159 8.80 -1.65 -11.38
CA LEU A 159 8.37 -2.53 -12.47
C LEU A 159 9.34 -2.47 -13.66
N GLU A 160 9.71 -1.27 -14.06
CA GLU A 160 10.63 -1.01 -15.17
C GLU A 160 12.01 -1.67 -14.94
N VAL A 161 12.63 -1.41 -13.78
CA VAL A 161 13.94 -1.95 -13.42
C VAL A 161 13.88 -3.48 -13.22
N THR A 162 12.78 -3.99 -12.66
CA THR A 162 12.59 -5.44 -12.49
C THR A 162 12.55 -6.16 -13.83
N LEU A 163 11.81 -5.64 -14.81
CA LEU A 163 11.78 -6.22 -16.16
C LEU A 163 13.16 -6.17 -16.85
N ALA A 164 13.90 -5.06 -16.71
CA ALA A 164 15.27 -4.96 -17.22
C ALA A 164 16.21 -5.99 -16.59
N LYS A 165 16.14 -6.19 -15.27
CA LYS A 165 16.93 -7.21 -14.57
C LYS A 165 16.58 -8.62 -15.01
N LEU A 166 15.28 -8.97 -15.12
CA LEU A 166 14.84 -10.29 -15.54
C LEU A 166 15.30 -10.62 -16.97
N ARG A 167 15.22 -9.66 -17.90
CA ARG A 167 15.71 -9.81 -19.27
C ARG A 167 17.23 -9.99 -19.31
N ARG A 168 17.97 -9.31 -18.43
CA ARG A 168 19.43 -9.47 -18.33
C ARG A 168 19.84 -10.82 -17.73
N LEU A 169 19.07 -11.35 -16.76
CA LEU A 169 19.28 -12.70 -16.20
C LEU A 169 19.00 -13.80 -17.24
N ASN A 170 17.94 -13.64 -18.01
CA ASN A 170 17.48 -14.62 -18.99
C ASN A 170 17.33 -13.97 -20.37
N PRO A 171 18.38 -13.95 -21.21
CA PRO A 171 18.34 -13.30 -22.51
C PRO A 171 17.28 -13.83 -23.48
N ASN A 172 16.77 -15.05 -23.27
CA ASN A 172 15.73 -15.68 -24.06
C ASN A 172 14.35 -15.65 -23.35
N LEU A 173 14.19 -14.78 -22.34
CA LEU A 173 12.95 -14.66 -21.59
C LEU A 173 11.84 -14.10 -22.49
N GLN A 174 10.75 -14.83 -22.61
CA GLN A 174 9.52 -14.32 -23.20
C GLN A 174 8.91 -13.29 -22.25
N VAL A 175 8.71 -12.06 -22.73
CA VAL A 175 8.03 -11.00 -21.97
C VAL A 175 6.66 -10.74 -22.59
N VAL A 176 5.60 -10.91 -21.80
CA VAL A 176 4.23 -10.61 -22.20
C VAL A 176 3.71 -9.45 -21.35
N ALA A 177 3.59 -8.29 -21.93
CA ALA A 177 3.12 -7.09 -21.24
C ALA A 177 1.66 -6.81 -21.59
N LEU A 178 0.80 -6.86 -20.57
CA LEU A 178 -0.62 -6.54 -20.70
C LEU A 178 -0.87 -5.09 -20.30
N SER A 179 -1.54 -4.34 -21.15
CA SER A 179 -1.84 -2.93 -20.93
C SER A 179 -3.31 -2.62 -21.17
N ALA A 180 -3.83 -1.58 -20.50
CA ALA A 180 -4.97 -0.86 -21.04
C ALA A 180 -4.59 -0.20 -22.38
N THR A 181 -5.56 0.35 -23.08
CA THR A 181 -5.29 1.13 -24.31
C THR A 181 -4.49 2.39 -23.95
N VAL A 182 -3.27 2.50 -24.48
CA VAL A 182 -2.36 3.64 -24.31
C VAL A 182 -1.93 4.20 -25.67
N GLY A 183 -1.59 5.50 -25.69
CA GLY A 183 -1.25 6.21 -26.94
C GLY A 183 0.02 5.65 -27.60
N ASN A 184 1.07 5.50 -26.80
CA ASN A 184 2.40 5.09 -27.24
C ASN A 184 2.74 3.61 -27.02
N ALA A 185 1.76 2.70 -27.16
CA ALA A 185 1.98 1.25 -27.00
C ALA A 185 3.15 0.71 -27.86
N GLY A 186 3.42 1.32 -29.03
CA GLY A 186 4.57 0.99 -29.87
C GLY A 186 5.91 1.24 -29.16
N VAL A 187 6.06 2.33 -28.42
CA VAL A 187 7.28 2.63 -27.65
C VAL A 187 7.50 1.60 -26.53
N VAL A 188 6.41 1.10 -25.91
CA VAL A 188 6.49 0.02 -24.92
C VAL A 188 6.92 -1.29 -25.57
N ALA A 189 6.42 -1.58 -26.79
CA ALA A 189 6.81 -2.75 -27.56
C ALA A 189 8.29 -2.68 -27.98
N ASP A 190 8.73 -1.54 -28.49
CA ASP A 190 10.14 -1.29 -28.83
C ASP A 190 11.06 -1.47 -27.61
N TRP A 191 10.69 -0.93 -26.45
CA TRP A 191 11.43 -1.14 -25.20
C TRP A 191 11.60 -2.61 -24.82
N LEU A 192 10.54 -3.40 -24.95
CA LEU A 192 10.52 -4.82 -24.55
C LEU A 192 11.02 -5.76 -25.67
N ASP A 193 11.36 -5.23 -26.86
CA ASP A 193 11.67 -6.01 -28.07
C ASP A 193 10.57 -7.04 -28.33
N ALA A 194 9.32 -6.58 -28.41
CA ALA A 194 8.11 -7.38 -28.42
C ALA A 194 7.21 -7.02 -29.62
N GLU A 195 6.47 -8.01 -30.10
CA GLU A 195 5.39 -7.79 -31.08
C GLU A 195 4.22 -7.01 -30.41
N LEU A 196 3.56 -6.14 -31.17
CA LEU A 196 2.46 -5.33 -30.67
C LEU A 196 1.11 -5.86 -31.16
N VAL A 197 0.22 -6.23 -30.23
CA VAL A 197 -1.20 -6.41 -30.49
C VAL A 197 -1.97 -5.22 -29.91
N LYS A 198 -2.52 -4.39 -30.79
CA LYS A 198 -3.33 -3.23 -30.40
C LYS A 198 -4.73 -3.38 -30.96
N SER A 199 -5.74 -3.38 -30.08
CA SER A 199 -7.14 -3.53 -30.49
C SER A 199 -8.05 -2.73 -29.57
N ASP A 200 -9.11 -2.15 -30.14
CA ASP A 200 -10.18 -1.49 -29.39
C ASP A 200 -11.40 -2.42 -29.19
N TRP A 201 -11.25 -3.69 -29.57
CA TRP A 201 -12.32 -4.68 -29.51
C TRP A 201 -12.73 -4.96 -28.04
N ARG A 202 -14.04 -5.08 -27.83
CA ARG A 202 -14.64 -5.48 -26.56
C ARG A 202 -15.69 -6.57 -26.76
N PRO A 203 -15.86 -7.51 -25.81
CA PRO A 203 -16.90 -8.53 -25.88
C PRO A 203 -18.31 -7.96 -25.68
N ILE A 204 -18.41 -6.73 -25.19
CA ILE A 204 -19.65 -6.01 -24.92
C ILE A 204 -19.46 -4.53 -25.29
N ASP A 205 -20.47 -3.96 -25.95
CA ASP A 205 -20.44 -2.53 -26.31
C ASP A 205 -20.44 -1.64 -25.07
N LEU A 206 -19.60 -0.62 -25.08
CA LEU A 206 -19.53 0.40 -24.03
C LEU A 206 -20.07 1.72 -24.56
N LYS A 207 -21.20 2.18 -24.01
CA LYS A 207 -21.76 3.50 -24.27
C LYS A 207 -21.22 4.51 -23.27
N MET A 208 -20.41 5.43 -23.76
CA MET A 208 -19.85 6.51 -22.93
C MET A 208 -20.68 7.79 -23.15
N GLY A 209 -20.99 8.50 -22.07
CA GLY A 209 -21.79 9.72 -22.14
C GLY A 209 -21.65 10.63 -20.94
N VAL A 210 -22.31 11.78 -21.04
CA VAL A 210 -22.34 12.79 -19.98
C VAL A 210 -23.79 13.10 -19.63
N HIS A 211 -24.13 13.01 -18.35
CA HIS A 211 -25.43 13.43 -17.83
C HIS A 211 -25.42 14.90 -17.46
N TYR A 212 -26.34 15.65 -18.07
CA TYR A 212 -26.60 17.05 -17.74
C TYR A 212 -28.11 17.31 -17.77
N GLY A 213 -28.61 17.99 -16.77
CA GLY A 213 -30.06 18.30 -16.65
C GLY A 213 -30.88 17.01 -16.44
N ASN A 214 -31.67 16.61 -17.40
CA ASN A 214 -32.53 15.44 -17.38
C ASN A 214 -32.16 14.37 -18.44
N ALA A 215 -30.99 14.47 -19.05
CA ALA A 215 -30.61 13.54 -20.11
C ALA A 215 -29.15 13.18 -20.07
N VAL A 216 -28.85 11.94 -20.49
CA VAL A 216 -27.51 11.49 -20.86
C VAL A 216 -27.33 11.72 -22.34
N SER A 217 -26.30 12.46 -22.74
CA SER A 217 -25.85 12.59 -24.12
C SER A 217 -24.67 11.61 -24.32
N PHE A 218 -24.72 10.77 -25.36
CA PHE A 218 -23.70 9.77 -25.65
C PHE A 218 -22.71 10.22 -26.73
N ALA A 219 -21.59 9.53 -26.82
CA ALA A 219 -20.51 9.81 -27.77
C ALA A 219 -20.95 9.76 -29.25
N ASP A 220 -21.93 8.94 -29.58
CA ASP A 220 -22.54 8.79 -30.93
C ASP A 220 -23.56 9.88 -31.27
N GLY A 221 -23.79 10.84 -30.38
CA GLY A 221 -24.78 11.92 -30.51
C GLY A 221 -26.19 11.53 -30.09
N SER A 222 -26.45 10.27 -29.70
CA SER A 222 -27.74 9.85 -29.17
C SER A 222 -27.97 10.43 -27.76
N GLN A 223 -29.23 10.55 -27.38
CA GLN A 223 -29.62 11.03 -26.05
C GLN A 223 -30.68 10.11 -25.44
N ARG A 224 -30.62 9.94 -24.13
CA ARG A 224 -31.63 9.24 -23.35
C ARG A 224 -32.07 10.09 -22.15
N GLU A 225 -33.38 10.19 -21.96
CA GLU A 225 -33.92 10.88 -20.80
C GLU A 225 -33.72 10.07 -19.53
N VAL A 226 -33.09 10.71 -18.54
CA VAL A 226 -33.00 10.23 -17.16
C VAL A 226 -33.38 11.44 -16.29
N PRO A 227 -34.67 11.62 -16.01
CA PRO A 227 -35.15 12.80 -15.32
C PRO A 227 -34.74 12.82 -13.86
N VAL A 228 -34.26 13.96 -13.40
CA VAL A 228 -33.93 14.20 -12.01
C VAL A 228 -35.11 14.86 -11.33
N GLY A 229 -35.67 14.20 -10.29
CA GLY A 229 -36.80 14.73 -9.53
C GLY A 229 -36.48 16.08 -8.86
N ARG A 230 -37.54 16.88 -8.57
CA ARG A 230 -37.39 18.20 -7.96
C ARG A 230 -36.76 18.09 -6.57
N GLY A 231 -35.52 18.52 -6.40
CA GLY A 231 -34.76 18.42 -5.15
C GLY A 231 -33.94 17.10 -5.04
N GLU A 232 -34.01 16.25 -6.03
CA GLU A 232 -33.19 15.05 -6.15
C GLU A 232 -31.83 15.39 -6.77
N ARG A 233 -30.83 14.54 -6.52
CA ARG A 233 -29.49 14.63 -7.13
C ARG A 233 -29.39 13.72 -8.34
N GLN A 234 -28.48 14.01 -9.27
CA GLN A 234 -28.26 13.23 -10.49
C GLN A 234 -27.89 11.76 -10.21
N THR A 235 -26.99 11.50 -9.24
CA THR A 235 -26.50 10.14 -8.93
C THR A 235 -27.61 9.16 -8.51
N PRO A 236 -28.52 9.49 -7.55
CA PRO A 236 -29.67 8.66 -7.23
C PRO A 236 -30.56 8.34 -8.42
N ALA A 237 -30.84 9.32 -9.28
CA ALA A 237 -31.67 9.13 -10.46
C ALA A 237 -31.03 8.13 -11.45
N LEU A 238 -29.71 8.26 -11.70
CA LEU A 238 -28.98 7.34 -12.57
C LEU A 238 -28.92 5.90 -12.00
N VAL A 239 -28.74 5.76 -10.68
CA VAL A 239 -28.72 4.44 -10.03
C VAL A 239 -30.11 3.79 -10.07
N ALA A 240 -31.17 4.57 -9.80
CA ALA A 240 -32.57 4.09 -9.89
C ALA A 240 -32.90 3.63 -11.32
N ASP A 241 -32.55 4.44 -12.33
CA ASP A 241 -32.75 4.13 -13.74
C ASP A 241 -32.03 2.80 -14.17
N ALA A 242 -30.81 2.56 -13.63
CA ALA A 242 -30.11 1.29 -13.89
C ALA A 242 -30.79 0.09 -13.21
N LEU A 243 -31.38 0.29 -12.02
CA LEU A 243 -32.08 -0.76 -11.26
C LEU A 243 -33.49 -1.03 -11.77
N GLU A 244 -34.15 -0.04 -12.37
CA GLU A 244 -35.45 -0.23 -13.04
C GLU A 244 -35.31 -1.09 -14.28
N GLY A 245 -34.14 -1.06 -14.94
CA GLY A 245 -33.84 -1.81 -16.14
C GLY A 245 -34.40 -1.16 -17.41
N ASP A 246 -34.01 -1.72 -18.56
CA ASP A 246 -34.58 -1.36 -19.87
C ASP A 246 -35.96 -2.04 -20.07
N ASP A 247 -36.65 -1.71 -21.16
CA ASP A 247 -37.94 -2.28 -21.55
C ASP A 247 -37.95 -3.85 -21.57
N ASP A 248 -36.75 -4.47 -21.63
CA ASP A 248 -36.55 -5.91 -21.58
C ASP A 248 -36.40 -6.48 -20.15
N GLY A 249 -36.42 -5.63 -19.10
CA GLY A 249 -36.51 -6.03 -17.69
C GLY A 249 -35.16 -6.39 -17.03
N ASP A 250 -34.04 -6.09 -17.67
CA ASP A 250 -32.70 -6.38 -17.14
C ASP A 250 -32.30 -5.34 -16.08
N GLN A 251 -32.44 -5.74 -14.81
CA GLN A 251 -31.92 -4.94 -13.67
C GLN A 251 -30.41 -5.00 -13.61
N GLY A 252 -29.74 -3.84 -13.52
CA GLY A 252 -28.30 -3.73 -13.50
C GLY A 252 -27.74 -3.16 -12.21
N SER A 253 -26.56 -3.65 -11.77
CA SER A 253 -25.80 -3.04 -10.69
C SER A 253 -25.08 -1.76 -11.16
N SER A 254 -24.71 -0.92 -10.19
CA SER A 254 -24.02 0.36 -10.47
C SER A 254 -22.75 0.52 -9.63
N LEU A 255 -21.70 1.06 -10.27
CA LEU A 255 -20.52 1.59 -9.59
C LEU A 255 -20.54 3.12 -9.66
N VAL A 256 -20.35 3.79 -8.53
CA VAL A 256 -20.32 5.27 -8.45
C VAL A 256 -18.95 5.70 -7.95
N PHE A 257 -18.17 6.32 -8.83
CA PHE A 257 -16.84 6.81 -8.47
C PHE A 257 -16.90 8.25 -7.94
N VAL A 258 -16.22 8.46 -6.82
CA VAL A 258 -16.16 9.75 -6.09
C VAL A 258 -14.72 10.05 -5.67
N ASN A 259 -14.42 11.32 -5.42
CA ASN A 259 -13.04 11.80 -5.23
C ASN A 259 -12.49 11.65 -3.79
N SER A 260 -13.28 11.20 -2.83
CA SER A 260 -12.82 11.07 -1.44
C SER A 260 -13.60 9.98 -0.69
N ARG A 261 -12.97 9.41 0.35
CA ARG A 261 -13.55 8.39 1.23
C ARG A 261 -14.86 8.86 1.85
N ARG A 262 -14.85 10.04 2.47
CA ARG A 262 -16.04 10.65 3.06
C ARG A 262 -17.17 10.83 2.04
N ASN A 263 -16.81 11.12 0.78
CA ASN A 263 -17.79 11.18 -0.29
C ASN A 263 -18.34 9.80 -0.67
N ALA A 264 -17.53 8.74 -0.60
CA ALA A 264 -17.97 7.36 -0.85
C ALA A 264 -18.97 6.90 0.22
N GLU A 265 -18.65 7.05 1.50
CA GLU A 265 -19.52 6.74 2.63
C GLU A 265 -20.84 7.51 2.57
N SER A 266 -20.75 8.85 2.39
CA SER A 266 -21.92 9.72 2.28
C SER A 266 -22.78 9.43 1.02
N ALA A 267 -22.17 8.98 -0.07
CA ALA A 267 -22.90 8.57 -1.27
C ALA A 267 -23.59 7.21 -1.02
N ALA A 268 -22.92 6.23 -0.43
CA ALA A 268 -23.47 4.92 -0.13
C ALA A 268 -24.70 5.01 0.80
N ARG A 269 -24.64 5.84 1.86
CA ARG A 269 -25.81 6.08 2.72
C ARG A 269 -27.01 6.61 1.93
N ARG A 270 -26.80 7.48 0.94
CA ARG A 270 -27.88 7.96 0.06
C ARG A 270 -28.36 6.91 -0.93
N MET A 271 -27.43 6.09 -1.45
CA MET A 271 -27.79 4.99 -2.38
C MET A 271 -28.57 3.90 -1.66
N ALA A 272 -28.30 3.65 -0.38
CA ALA A 272 -29.05 2.72 0.45
C ALA A 272 -30.57 2.96 0.43
N ASP A 273 -30.99 4.22 0.48
CA ASP A 273 -32.42 4.59 0.40
C ASP A 273 -33.02 4.35 -1.01
N VAL A 274 -32.18 4.32 -2.05
CA VAL A 274 -32.58 3.99 -3.42
C VAL A 274 -32.66 2.47 -3.59
N THR A 275 -31.57 1.76 -3.28
CA THR A 275 -31.42 0.31 -3.50
C THR A 275 -32.42 -0.51 -2.68
N GLU A 276 -32.75 -0.08 -1.46
CA GLU A 276 -33.72 -0.76 -0.58
C GLU A 276 -35.07 -1.04 -1.27
N ARG A 277 -35.46 -0.22 -2.26
CA ARG A 277 -36.72 -0.38 -3.00
C ARG A 277 -36.69 -1.53 -4.00
N TYR A 278 -35.50 -1.98 -4.38
CA TYR A 278 -35.26 -3.01 -5.39
C TYR A 278 -34.78 -4.34 -4.80
N ILE A 279 -34.75 -4.48 -3.47
CA ILE A 279 -34.34 -5.69 -2.76
C ILE A 279 -35.55 -6.60 -2.57
N THR A 280 -35.40 -7.88 -2.95
CA THR A 280 -36.37 -8.94 -2.71
C THR A 280 -36.39 -9.39 -1.24
N GLY A 281 -37.38 -10.21 -0.86
CA GLY A 281 -37.48 -10.75 0.52
C GLY A 281 -36.33 -11.69 0.88
N ASP A 282 -35.88 -12.51 -0.05
CA ASP A 282 -34.77 -13.46 0.14
C ASP A 282 -33.44 -12.71 0.23
N GLU A 283 -33.18 -11.79 -0.68
CA GLU A 283 -31.97 -10.94 -0.65
C GLU A 283 -31.85 -10.11 0.65
N ARG A 284 -32.97 -9.74 1.25
CA ARG A 284 -32.97 -9.00 2.53
C ARG A 284 -32.42 -9.84 3.69
N SER A 285 -32.68 -11.15 3.68
CA SER A 285 -32.12 -12.07 4.67
C SER A 285 -30.61 -12.23 4.49
N ASP A 286 -30.17 -12.43 3.24
CA ASP A 286 -28.75 -12.62 2.91
C ASP A 286 -27.93 -11.34 3.19
N LEU A 287 -28.51 -10.17 2.90
CA LEU A 287 -27.90 -8.86 3.22
C LEU A 287 -27.81 -8.61 4.74
N ALA A 288 -28.76 -9.10 5.52
CA ALA A 288 -28.72 -8.98 6.98
C ALA A 288 -27.64 -9.89 7.58
N GLU A 289 -27.43 -11.08 7.02
CA GLU A 289 -26.33 -11.98 7.41
C GLU A 289 -24.96 -11.35 7.07
N LEU A 290 -24.79 -10.85 5.84
CA LEU A 290 -23.59 -10.15 5.42
C LEU A 290 -23.29 -8.91 6.29
N ALA A 291 -24.32 -8.14 6.66
CA ALA A 291 -24.17 -6.99 7.56
C ALA A 291 -23.72 -7.42 8.97
N ALA A 292 -24.12 -8.60 9.44
CA ALA A 292 -23.65 -9.16 10.71
C ALA A 292 -22.16 -9.58 10.59
N GLU A 293 -21.76 -10.24 9.50
CA GLU A 293 -20.35 -10.58 9.24
C GLU A 293 -19.45 -9.35 9.21
N ILE A 294 -19.89 -8.26 8.54
CA ILE A 294 -19.17 -6.99 8.50
C ILE A 294 -18.93 -6.42 9.91
N ARG A 295 -19.94 -6.50 10.80
CA ARG A 295 -19.81 -6.07 12.21
C ARG A 295 -18.83 -6.93 12.99
N ASP A 296 -18.76 -8.24 12.66
CA ASP A 296 -17.85 -9.17 13.34
C ASP A 296 -16.37 -8.94 12.98
N VAL A 297 -16.07 -8.28 11.84
CA VAL A 297 -14.70 -7.96 11.43
C VAL A 297 -14.08 -6.91 12.35
N SER A 298 -14.81 -5.83 12.67
CA SER A 298 -14.29 -4.79 13.58
C SER A 298 -15.42 -4.02 14.27
N ASP A 299 -15.14 -3.55 15.50
CA ASP A 299 -16.05 -2.74 16.31
C ASP A 299 -15.80 -1.23 16.07
N THR A 300 -15.88 -0.75 14.84
CA THR A 300 -15.65 0.66 14.47
C THR A 300 -16.92 1.30 13.91
N GLU A 301 -17.04 2.64 14.02
CA GLU A 301 -18.16 3.39 13.42
C GLU A 301 -18.22 3.16 11.90
N THR A 302 -17.06 3.08 11.24
CA THR A 302 -16.97 2.78 9.81
C THR A 302 -17.57 1.40 9.47
N SER A 303 -17.35 0.39 10.32
CA SER A 303 -17.92 -0.96 10.17
C SER A 303 -19.43 -0.94 10.30
N GLU A 304 -19.97 -0.21 11.29
CA GLU A 304 -21.40 -0.08 11.52
C GLU A 304 -22.08 0.68 10.36
N ASP A 305 -21.49 1.76 9.87
CA ASP A 305 -21.96 2.51 8.72
C ASP A 305 -21.98 1.65 7.45
N LEU A 306 -20.95 0.82 7.23
CA LEU A 306 -20.90 -0.10 6.10
C LEU A 306 -22.00 -1.16 6.21
N ALA A 307 -22.13 -1.79 7.37
CA ALA A 307 -23.16 -2.80 7.64
C ALA A 307 -24.58 -2.25 7.47
N ALA A 308 -24.82 -1.01 7.94
CA ALA A 308 -26.11 -0.34 7.77
C ALA A 308 -26.44 -0.06 6.30
N ALA A 309 -25.47 0.32 5.48
CA ALA A 309 -25.65 0.52 4.05
C ALA A 309 -25.87 -0.80 3.31
N VAL A 310 -25.07 -1.85 3.65
CA VAL A 310 -25.15 -3.19 3.06
C VAL A 310 -26.49 -3.86 3.34
N ALA A 311 -27.03 -3.72 4.54
CA ALA A 311 -28.36 -4.23 4.86
C ALA A 311 -29.47 -3.68 3.94
N LYS A 312 -29.20 -2.59 3.20
CA LYS A 312 -30.09 -1.96 2.22
C LYS A 312 -29.62 -2.12 0.77
N GLY A 313 -28.61 -2.96 0.51
CA GLY A 313 -28.10 -3.28 -0.82
C GLY A 313 -27.15 -2.24 -1.44
N ALA A 314 -26.63 -1.30 -0.65
CA ALA A 314 -25.58 -0.38 -1.07
C ALA A 314 -24.32 -0.57 -0.22
N ALA A 315 -23.15 -0.28 -0.78
CA ALA A 315 -21.90 -0.30 -0.05
C ALA A 315 -20.98 0.87 -0.43
N PHE A 316 -20.01 1.16 0.40
CA PHE A 316 -18.89 1.98 0.01
C PHE A 316 -17.59 1.16 0.00
N HIS A 317 -16.65 1.60 -0.85
CA HIS A 317 -15.38 0.92 -1.02
C HIS A 317 -14.24 1.93 -1.21
N HIS A 318 -13.22 1.85 -0.38
CA HIS A 318 -12.02 2.69 -0.45
C HIS A 318 -10.87 2.06 0.33
N ALA A 319 -9.64 2.51 0.09
CA ALA A 319 -8.43 1.98 0.74
C ALA A 319 -8.41 2.12 2.27
N GLY A 320 -9.28 2.97 2.85
CA GLY A 320 -9.43 3.11 4.31
C GLY A 320 -10.23 2.00 5.00
N LEU A 321 -10.86 1.08 4.25
CA LEU A 321 -11.52 -0.09 4.80
C LEU A 321 -10.51 -1.20 5.14
N ALA A 322 -10.82 -2.01 6.15
CA ALA A 322 -10.10 -3.25 6.38
C ALA A 322 -10.15 -4.17 5.16
N ALA A 323 -9.13 -5.01 4.98
CA ALA A 323 -9.06 -5.91 3.82
C ALA A 323 -10.25 -6.87 3.76
N GLU A 324 -10.63 -7.42 4.92
CA GLU A 324 -11.76 -8.34 5.05
C GLU A 324 -13.09 -7.67 4.64
N HIS A 325 -13.32 -6.40 5.05
CA HIS A 325 -14.50 -5.64 4.61
C HIS A 325 -14.54 -5.47 3.11
N ARG A 326 -13.39 -5.17 2.48
CA ARG A 326 -13.31 -5.00 1.02
C ARG A 326 -13.68 -6.29 0.30
N THR A 327 -13.12 -7.42 0.73
CA THR A 327 -13.43 -8.74 0.16
C THR A 327 -14.91 -9.09 0.27
N LEU A 328 -15.52 -8.91 1.45
CA LEU A 328 -16.95 -9.17 1.65
C LEU A 328 -17.84 -8.34 0.72
N VAL A 329 -17.51 -7.05 0.54
CA VAL A 329 -18.25 -6.14 -0.36
C VAL A 329 -18.07 -6.55 -1.82
N GLU A 330 -16.85 -6.90 -2.23
CA GLU A 330 -16.51 -7.28 -3.60
C GLU A 330 -17.19 -8.58 -4.01
N ASP A 331 -17.18 -9.60 -3.15
CA ASP A 331 -17.83 -10.89 -3.38
C ASP A 331 -19.35 -10.72 -3.48
N ALA A 332 -19.95 -10.04 -2.51
CA ALA A 332 -21.39 -9.80 -2.52
C ALA A 332 -21.87 -8.94 -3.71
N PHE A 333 -21.01 -8.05 -4.23
CA PHE A 333 -21.33 -7.32 -5.45
C PHE A 333 -21.23 -8.19 -6.71
N ARG A 334 -20.23 -9.07 -6.76
CA ARG A 334 -20.05 -10.05 -7.83
C ARG A 334 -21.23 -11.02 -7.89
N ASP A 335 -21.73 -11.44 -6.72
CA ASP A 335 -22.92 -12.29 -6.55
C ASP A 335 -24.24 -11.52 -6.76
N ARG A 336 -24.20 -10.23 -7.08
CA ARG A 336 -25.35 -9.33 -7.31
C ARG A 336 -26.21 -9.07 -6.08
N LEU A 337 -25.78 -9.44 -4.92
CA LEU A 337 -26.47 -9.17 -3.66
C LEU A 337 -26.46 -7.66 -3.38
N ILE A 338 -25.27 -7.00 -3.45
CA ILE A 338 -25.12 -5.55 -3.41
C ILE A 338 -25.46 -4.95 -4.78
N LYS A 339 -26.34 -3.95 -4.81
CA LYS A 339 -26.86 -3.32 -6.03
C LYS A 339 -26.03 -2.10 -6.46
N CYS A 340 -25.42 -1.42 -5.51
CA CYS A 340 -24.62 -0.22 -5.78
C CYS A 340 -23.40 -0.13 -4.86
N ILE A 341 -22.22 0.06 -5.45
CA ILE A 341 -21.02 0.43 -4.70
C ILE A 341 -20.64 1.87 -5.01
N CYS A 342 -20.40 2.68 -3.96
CA CYS A 342 -19.79 4.00 -4.05
C CYS A 342 -18.31 3.91 -3.70
N ALA A 343 -17.41 4.16 -4.65
CA ALA A 343 -15.98 3.89 -4.48
C ALA A 343 -15.10 5.09 -4.81
N THR A 344 -13.89 5.10 -4.23
CA THR A 344 -12.79 5.92 -4.73
C THR A 344 -12.13 5.26 -5.96
N PRO A 345 -11.36 6.02 -6.78
CA PRO A 345 -10.74 5.48 -7.99
C PRO A 345 -9.87 4.23 -7.79
N THR A 346 -9.41 3.98 -6.57
CA THR A 346 -8.62 2.78 -6.21
C THR A 346 -9.31 1.45 -6.55
N LEU A 347 -10.65 1.40 -6.58
CA LEU A 347 -11.41 0.23 -7.02
C LEU A 347 -11.28 -0.02 -8.54
N ALA A 348 -11.04 1.01 -9.34
CA ALA A 348 -10.90 0.87 -10.79
C ALA A 348 -9.60 0.15 -11.18
N ALA A 349 -8.54 0.32 -10.39
CA ALA A 349 -7.23 -0.24 -10.64
C ALA A 349 -7.06 -1.61 -9.96
N GLY A 350 -7.71 -2.67 -10.46
CA GLY A 350 -7.31 -4.00 -10.11
C GLY A 350 -8.29 -4.91 -9.39
N VAL A 351 -9.56 -4.55 -9.25
CA VAL A 351 -10.59 -5.45 -8.71
C VAL A 351 -11.58 -5.80 -9.81
N ASN A 352 -11.89 -7.10 -9.96
CA ASN A 352 -12.86 -7.56 -10.96
C ASN A 352 -14.30 -7.39 -10.44
N THR A 353 -14.81 -6.15 -10.49
CA THR A 353 -16.18 -5.80 -10.10
C THR A 353 -16.90 -5.11 -11.25
N PRO A 354 -17.20 -5.81 -12.38
CA PRO A 354 -17.92 -5.19 -13.48
C PRO A 354 -19.38 -4.92 -13.09
N SER A 355 -19.92 -3.82 -13.59
CA SER A 355 -21.30 -3.40 -13.34
C SER A 355 -22.02 -3.05 -14.64
N ARG A 356 -23.35 -3.08 -14.65
CA ARG A 356 -24.13 -2.62 -15.81
C ARG A 356 -23.84 -1.15 -16.11
N ARG A 357 -23.78 -0.32 -15.07
CA ARG A 357 -23.54 1.13 -15.18
C ARG A 357 -22.43 1.60 -14.26
N VAL A 358 -21.56 2.41 -14.82
CA VAL A 358 -20.57 3.20 -14.08
C VAL A 358 -20.97 4.67 -14.10
N VAL A 359 -20.94 5.32 -12.94
CA VAL A 359 -21.17 6.75 -12.80
C VAL A 359 -19.90 7.40 -12.25
N VAL A 360 -19.21 8.19 -13.04
CA VAL A 360 -18.08 9.00 -12.57
C VAL A 360 -18.66 10.35 -12.09
N ARG A 361 -18.95 10.41 -10.79
CA ARG A 361 -19.57 11.59 -10.16
C ARG A 361 -18.58 12.73 -10.04
N ASP A 362 -17.40 12.44 -9.54
CA ASP A 362 -16.35 13.41 -9.25
C ASP A 362 -15.15 13.13 -10.16
N TRP A 363 -14.95 13.90 -11.19
CA TRP A 363 -13.87 13.79 -12.17
C TRP A 363 -12.66 14.68 -11.84
N GLN A 364 -12.67 15.30 -10.66
CA GLN A 364 -11.59 16.10 -10.11
C GLN A 364 -11.29 15.65 -8.67
N ARG A 365 -10.02 15.69 -8.29
CA ARG A 365 -9.58 15.47 -6.90
C ARG A 365 -8.72 16.64 -6.42
N TYR A 366 -8.68 16.85 -5.11
CA TYR A 366 -7.78 17.82 -4.52
C TYR A 366 -6.33 17.30 -4.63
N ASP A 367 -5.46 18.15 -5.15
CA ASP A 367 -4.04 17.89 -5.30
C ASP A 367 -3.29 19.04 -4.61
N GLY A 368 -2.48 18.70 -3.58
CA GLY A 368 -1.75 19.68 -2.78
C GLY A 368 -0.64 20.38 -3.58
N ASP A 369 0.03 19.65 -4.46
CA ASP A 369 1.10 20.20 -5.32
C ASP A 369 0.53 21.14 -6.38
N TYR A 370 -0.68 20.84 -6.88
CA TYR A 370 -1.43 21.70 -7.80
C TYR A 370 -2.08 22.90 -7.08
N GLY A 371 -2.24 22.81 -5.75
CA GLY A 371 -2.87 23.83 -4.92
C GLY A 371 -4.39 23.95 -5.10
N GLY A 372 -5.09 22.90 -5.59
CA GLY A 372 -6.53 22.93 -5.84
C GLY A 372 -7.11 21.63 -6.39
N MET A 373 -8.32 21.77 -6.99
CA MET A 373 -8.99 20.66 -7.66
C MET A 373 -8.34 20.41 -9.03
N LYS A 374 -7.69 19.27 -9.20
CA LYS A 374 -7.07 18.82 -10.44
C LYS A 374 -7.99 17.81 -11.14
N PRO A 375 -8.22 17.90 -12.48
CA PRO A 375 -8.88 16.86 -13.24
C PRO A 375 -8.13 15.53 -13.10
N LEU A 376 -8.87 14.41 -13.05
CA LEU A 376 -8.29 13.07 -13.10
C LEU A 376 -7.65 12.84 -14.48
N ASP A 377 -6.64 11.99 -14.51
CA ASP A 377 -5.98 11.61 -15.76
C ASP A 377 -6.94 10.82 -16.66
N VAL A 378 -6.83 10.94 -17.99
CA VAL A 378 -7.76 10.32 -18.94
C VAL A 378 -7.73 8.79 -18.78
N LEU A 379 -6.55 8.22 -18.60
CA LEU A 379 -6.37 6.78 -18.37
C LEU A 379 -7.13 6.31 -17.12
N GLU A 380 -7.06 7.05 -16.01
CA GLU A 380 -7.76 6.73 -14.75
C GLU A 380 -9.29 6.73 -14.97
N VAL A 381 -9.81 7.73 -15.67
CA VAL A 381 -11.25 7.81 -15.99
C VAL A 381 -11.68 6.70 -16.96
N HIS A 382 -10.86 6.37 -17.96
CA HIS A 382 -11.14 5.26 -18.88
C HIS A 382 -11.11 3.89 -18.18
N GLN A 383 -10.23 3.69 -17.19
CA GLN A 383 -10.24 2.47 -16.35
C GLN A 383 -11.54 2.36 -15.54
N MET A 384 -12.03 3.46 -14.95
CA MET A 384 -13.32 3.48 -14.26
C MET A 384 -14.46 3.16 -15.23
N MET A 385 -14.51 3.83 -16.39
CA MET A 385 -15.53 3.58 -17.42
C MET A 385 -15.47 2.15 -17.94
N GLY A 386 -14.26 1.58 -18.04
CA GLY A 386 -14.01 0.22 -18.48
C GLY A 386 -14.64 -0.86 -17.60
N ARG A 387 -15.07 -0.53 -16.38
CA ARG A 387 -15.81 -1.42 -15.48
C ARG A 387 -17.30 -1.54 -15.86
N ALA A 388 -17.77 -0.78 -16.85
CA ALA A 388 -19.14 -0.87 -17.32
C ALA A 388 -19.31 -2.02 -18.32
N GLY A 389 -20.34 -2.84 -18.10
CA GLY A 389 -20.74 -3.97 -18.90
C GLY A 389 -20.19 -5.32 -18.41
N ARG A 390 -21.09 -6.29 -18.23
CA ARG A 390 -20.75 -7.66 -17.81
C ARG A 390 -20.95 -8.60 -19.00
N PRO A 391 -19.87 -9.17 -19.59
CA PRO A 391 -20.00 -10.09 -20.71
C PRO A 391 -20.93 -11.26 -20.39
N GLY A 392 -21.83 -11.60 -21.31
CA GLY A 392 -22.81 -12.67 -21.16
C GLY A 392 -23.99 -12.36 -20.24
N LEU A 393 -24.02 -11.20 -19.58
CA LEU A 393 -25.08 -10.81 -18.64
C LEU A 393 -25.80 -9.53 -19.07
N ASP A 394 -25.06 -8.54 -19.53
CA ASP A 394 -25.62 -7.25 -19.94
C ASP A 394 -25.62 -7.13 -21.47
N PRO A 395 -26.63 -6.49 -22.09
CA PRO A 395 -26.65 -6.25 -23.53
C PRO A 395 -25.58 -5.22 -23.97
N TYR A 396 -25.22 -4.27 -23.09
CA TYR A 396 -24.17 -3.26 -23.24
C TYR A 396 -23.81 -2.68 -21.88
N GLY A 397 -22.63 -2.07 -21.76
CA GLY A 397 -22.22 -1.29 -20.59
C GLY A 397 -22.50 0.19 -20.79
N GLU A 398 -22.80 0.92 -19.70
CA GLU A 398 -22.92 2.37 -19.71
C GLU A 398 -21.95 3.03 -18.74
N ALA A 399 -21.19 4.00 -19.24
CA ALA A 399 -20.33 4.83 -18.41
C ALA A 399 -20.75 6.30 -18.56
N VAL A 400 -21.10 6.93 -17.43
CA VAL A 400 -21.71 8.27 -17.41
C VAL A 400 -20.93 9.19 -16.48
N LEU A 401 -20.39 10.29 -17.03
CA LEU A 401 -19.83 11.38 -16.23
C LEU A 401 -20.94 12.38 -15.87
N LEU A 402 -20.77 13.06 -14.73
CA LEU A 402 -21.75 14.07 -14.28
C LEU A 402 -21.25 15.48 -14.54
N ALA A 403 -22.02 16.25 -15.31
CA ALA A 403 -21.83 17.67 -15.50
C ALA A 403 -22.78 18.51 -14.62
N LYS A 404 -22.23 19.56 -14.03
CA LYS A 404 -23.00 20.52 -13.22
C LYS A 404 -23.68 21.61 -14.08
N ASP A 405 -23.09 21.92 -15.23
CA ASP A 405 -23.53 22.94 -16.19
C ASP A 405 -23.17 22.54 -17.63
N ALA A 406 -23.57 23.36 -18.61
CA ALA A 406 -23.34 23.08 -20.01
C ALA A 406 -21.86 23.17 -20.40
N ASP A 407 -21.10 24.07 -19.79
CA ASP A 407 -19.68 24.26 -20.08
C ASP A 407 -18.90 23.03 -19.57
N ALA A 408 -19.23 22.55 -18.37
CA ALA A 408 -18.65 21.30 -17.83
C ALA A 408 -19.00 20.05 -18.68
N ARG A 409 -20.24 20.01 -19.25
CA ARG A 409 -20.61 18.95 -20.18
C ARG A 409 -19.69 18.92 -21.40
N ASP A 410 -19.49 20.06 -22.02
CA ASP A 410 -18.68 20.18 -23.24
C ASP A 410 -17.18 19.87 -22.91
N GLU A 411 -16.67 20.36 -21.77
CA GLU A 411 -15.35 20.01 -21.27
C GLU A 411 -15.18 18.49 -21.06
N LEU A 412 -16.17 17.81 -20.46
CA LEU A 412 -16.09 16.36 -20.22
C LEU A 412 -16.10 15.55 -21.51
N PHE A 413 -16.83 16.00 -22.54
CA PHE A 413 -16.79 15.38 -23.85
C PHE A 413 -15.40 15.50 -24.48
N GLU A 414 -14.82 16.70 -24.50
CA GLU A 414 -13.50 16.93 -25.08
C GLU A 414 -12.39 16.21 -24.32
N ARG A 415 -12.45 16.26 -22.98
CA ARG A 415 -11.39 15.74 -22.12
C ARG A 415 -11.37 14.22 -21.98
N TYR A 416 -12.56 13.56 -21.94
CA TYR A 416 -12.64 12.13 -21.60
C TYR A 416 -13.36 11.27 -22.63
N ILE A 417 -14.46 11.80 -23.27
CA ILE A 417 -15.25 10.95 -24.17
C ILE A 417 -14.59 10.84 -25.55
N TRP A 418 -14.05 11.93 -26.06
CA TRP A 418 -13.38 12.00 -27.38
C TRP A 418 -11.87 12.10 -27.29
N ALA A 419 -11.31 12.05 -26.09
CA ALA A 419 -9.86 12.09 -25.90
C ALA A 419 -9.19 10.82 -26.44
N ASP A 420 -8.04 10.99 -27.08
CA ASP A 420 -7.15 9.91 -27.37
C ASP A 420 -6.55 9.32 -26.08
N ALA A 421 -6.09 8.08 -26.13
CA ALA A 421 -5.41 7.45 -25.03
C ALA A 421 -4.10 8.17 -24.69
N GLU A 422 -3.85 8.38 -23.41
CA GLU A 422 -2.62 9.05 -22.93
C GLU A 422 -1.36 8.20 -23.16
N ASP A 423 -0.24 8.90 -23.35
CA ASP A 423 1.06 8.28 -23.44
C ASP A 423 1.59 7.90 -22.05
N VAL A 424 2.13 6.71 -21.94
CA VAL A 424 2.83 6.21 -20.76
C VAL A 424 4.26 6.75 -20.73
N ARG A 425 4.71 7.27 -19.59
CA ARG A 425 6.04 7.84 -19.41
C ARG A 425 6.75 7.21 -18.22
N SER A 426 8.02 6.84 -18.43
CA SER A 426 8.89 6.40 -17.34
C SER A 426 8.99 7.45 -16.23
N LYS A 427 8.96 7.00 -14.98
CA LYS A 427 9.21 7.80 -13.77
C LYS A 427 10.57 7.51 -13.15
N LEU A 428 11.40 6.68 -13.79
CA LEU A 428 12.71 6.28 -13.28
C LEU A 428 13.68 7.47 -13.13
N ALA A 429 13.52 8.52 -13.95
CA ALA A 429 14.32 9.73 -13.85
C ALA A 429 14.17 10.50 -12.52
N ALA A 430 13.15 10.20 -11.72
CA ALA A 430 13.01 10.80 -10.40
C ALA A 430 14.17 10.32 -9.50
N GLU A 431 14.92 11.27 -8.93
CA GLU A 431 16.14 10.98 -8.17
C GLU A 431 15.99 9.97 -7.05
N PRO A 432 14.90 9.97 -6.24
CA PRO A 432 14.69 8.95 -5.20
C PRO A 432 14.62 7.53 -5.77
N ALA A 433 13.87 7.34 -6.88
CA ALA A 433 13.75 6.04 -7.53
C ALA A 433 15.09 5.57 -8.09
N LEU A 434 15.80 6.45 -8.80
CA LEU A 434 17.09 6.13 -9.39
C LEU A 434 18.12 5.75 -8.32
N ARG A 435 18.16 6.46 -7.19
CA ARG A 435 19.06 6.20 -6.03
C ARG A 435 18.88 4.79 -5.48
N THR A 436 17.65 4.40 -5.21
CA THR A 436 17.30 3.07 -4.70
C THR A 436 17.68 1.96 -5.69
N HIS A 437 17.41 2.18 -6.99
CA HIS A 437 17.66 1.16 -8.00
C HIS A 437 19.12 1.06 -8.43
N LEU A 438 19.88 2.15 -8.43
CA LEU A 438 21.33 2.10 -8.68
C LEU A 438 22.06 1.34 -7.57
N LEU A 439 21.79 1.65 -6.29
CA LEU A 439 22.35 0.89 -5.18
C LEU A 439 22.01 -0.61 -5.30
N ALA A 440 20.75 -0.93 -5.61
CA ALA A 440 20.31 -2.31 -5.79
C ALA A 440 21.00 -3.01 -6.96
N THR A 441 21.27 -2.30 -8.05
CA THR A 441 21.95 -2.85 -9.24
C THR A 441 23.42 -3.17 -8.94
N VAL A 442 24.11 -2.29 -8.18
CA VAL A 442 25.48 -2.55 -7.71
C VAL A 442 25.51 -3.70 -6.69
N ALA A 443 24.63 -3.64 -5.68
CA ALA A 443 24.59 -4.64 -4.59
C ALA A 443 24.24 -6.06 -5.07
N SER A 444 23.40 -6.16 -6.13
CA SER A 444 23.04 -7.47 -6.73
C SER A 444 24.00 -7.93 -7.82
N GLY A 445 25.07 -7.19 -8.10
CA GLY A 445 26.12 -7.60 -9.05
C GLY A 445 25.76 -7.43 -10.53
N PHE A 446 24.68 -6.68 -10.87
CA PHE A 446 24.29 -6.43 -12.26
C PHE A 446 25.24 -5.46 -12.96
N ALA A 447 25.86 -4.54 -12.21
CA ALA A 447 26.88 -3.64 -12.71
C ALA A 447 27.91 -3.31 -11.63
N HIS A 448 29.17 -3.19 -12.02
CA HIS A 448 30.31 -2.92 -11.13
C HIS A 448 31.13 -1.72 -11.60
N THR A 449 30.69 -1.02 -12.62
CA THR A 449 31.34 0.18 -13.15
C THR A 449 30.27 1.20 -13.55
N ARG A 450 30.67 2.45 -13.68
CA ARG A 450 29.78 3.52 -14.18
C ARG A 450 29.20 3.18 -15.56
N GLU A 451 30.06 2.72 -16.47
CA GLU A 451 29.66 2.30 -17.81
C GLU A 451 28.65 1.14 -17.75
N GLY A 452 28.91 0.14 -16.91
CA GLY A 452 28.00 -1.00 -16.72
C GLY A 452 26.63 -0.58 -16.16
N LEU A 453 26.59 0.47 -15.31
CA LEU A 453 25.31 1.05 -14.84
C LEU A 453 24.56 1.76 -15.96
N LEU A 454 25.26 2.54 -16.80
CA LEU A 454 24.64 3.20 -17.95
C LEU A 454 24.14 2.17 -18.98
N GLU A 455 24.92 1.11 -19.27
CA GLU A 455 24.47 -0.01 -20.13
C GLU A 455 23.24 -0.73 -19.56
N PHE A 456 23.13 -0.83 -18.25
CA PHE A 456 21.93 -1.38 -17.60
C PHE A 456 20.73 -0.44 -17.76
N LEU A 457 20.94 0.86 -17.55
CA LEU A 457 19.88 1.86 -17.68
C LEU A 457 19.41 2.01 -19.15
N ASP A 458 20.26 1.75 -20.14
CA ASP A 458 19.90 1.73 -21.56
C ASP A 458 18.85 0.65 -21.89
N GLN A 459 18.65 -0.34 -21.02
CA GLN A 459 17.61 -1.37 -21.17
C GLN A 459 16.25 -0.96 -20.59
N THR A 460 16.12 0.27 -20.11
CA THR A 460 14.89 0.78 -19.48
C THR A 460 14.00 1.55 -20.46
N LEU A 461 12.72 1.69 -20.13
CA LEU A 461 11.80 2.55 -20.88
C LEU A 461 12.27 4.01 -20.89
N TYR A 462 12.86 4.46 -19.76
CA TYR A 462 13.42 5.80 -19.66
C TYR A 462 14.43 6.10 -20.77
N ALA A 463 15.36 5.19 -20.99
CA ALA A 463 16.35 5.35 -22.06
C ALA A 463 15.70 5.36 -23.47
N THR A 464 14.69 4.52 -23.68
CA THR A 464 13.93 4.47 -24.95
C THR A 464 13.18 5.78 -25.22
N GLN A 465 12.75 6.49 -24.17
CA GLN A 465 11.98 7.74 -24.25
C GLN A 465 12.84 9.01 -24.20
N THR A 466 14.14 8.90 -23.91
CA THR A 466 15.01 10.06 -23.70
C THR A 466 15.85 10.32 -24.93
N ASP A 467 15.85 11.59 -25.41
CA ASP A 467 16.74 12.07 -26.48
C ASP A 467 18.07 12.62 -25.93
N ASP A 468 18.27 12.63 -24.61
CA ASP A 468 19.44 13.22 -23.95
C ASP A 468 20.18 12.20 -23.04
N PRO A 469 21.08 11.38 -23.62
CA PRO A 469 21.90 10.45 -22.85
C PRO A 469 22.85 11.13 -21.84
N GLU A 470 23.27 12.38 -22.12
CA GLU A 470 24.20 13.11 -21.24
C GLU A 470 23.53 13.43 -19.89
N ARG A 471 22.24 13.75 -19.91
CA ARG A 471 21.45 14.01 -18.71
C ARG A 471 21.36 12.79 -17.79
N LEU A 472 21.17 11.59 -18.39
CA LEU A 472 21.16 10.33 -17.62
C LEU A 472 22.51 10.10 -16.94
N GLY A 473 23.62 10.32 -17.64
CA GLY A 473 24.97 10.25 -17.07
C GLY A 473 25.14 11.19 -15.87
N GLN A 474 24.76 12.47 -16.01
CA GLN A 474 24.87 13.46 -14.94
C GLN A 474 24.04 13.12 -13.69
N VAL A 475 22.83 12.59 -13.87
CA VAL A 475 21.99 12.16 -12.73
C VAL A 475 22.58 10.93 -12.05
N THR A 476 23.09 9.98 -12.85
CA THR A 476 23.80 8.80 -12.34
C THR A 476 25.02 9.18 -11.50
N ASP A 477 25.83 10.11 -11.96
CA ASP A 477 27.01 10.59 -11.25
C ASP A 477 26.64 11.20 -9.90
N ARG A 478 25.66 12.10 -9.85
CA ARG A 478 25.18 12.68 -8.58
C ARG A 478 24.67 11.65 -7.59
N VAL A 479 23.95 10.64 -8.09
CA VAL A 479 23.45 9.56 -7.23
C VAL A 479 24.61 8.72 -6.70
N LEU A 480 25.61 8.41 -7.52
CA LEU A 480 26.81 7.68 -7.09
C LEU A 480 27.61 8.45 -6.03
N ASP A 481 27.80 9.76 -6.24
CA ASP A 481 28.45 10.65 -5.26
C ASP A 481 27.69 10.63 -3.92
N TYR A 482 26.35 10.69 -3.95
CA TYR A 482 25.51 10.58 -2.76
C TYR A 482 25.70 9.23 -2.04
N LEU A 483 25.69 8.13 -2.80
CA LEU A 483 25.84 6.78 -2.23
C LEU A 483 27.22 6.57 -1.61
N GLU A 484 28.28 7.15 -2.21
CA GLU A 484 29.63 7.09 -1.67
C GLU A 484 29.76 7.92 -0.39
N VAL A 485 29.29 9.17 -0.39
CA VAL A 485 29.36 10.08 0.77
C VAL A 485 28.64 9.45 1.99
N ASN A 486 27.54 8.76 1.78
CA ASN A 486 26.80 8.09 2.86
C ASN A 486 27.29 6.66 3.15
N GLY A 487 28.41 6.22 2.53
CA GLY A 487 29.04 4.94 2.83
C GLY A 487 28.25 3.71 2.37
N PHE A 488 27.35 3.85 1.39
CA PHE A 488 26.61 2.72 0.81
C PHE A 488 27.36 2.03 -0.32
N VAL A 489 28.23 2.75 -1.02
CA VAL A 489 29.15 2.20 -2.01
C VAL A 489 30.57 2.68 -1.75
N GLU A 490 31.55 1.95 -2.28
CA GLU A 490 32.97 2.31 -2.30
C GLU A 490 33.52 2.20 -3.71
N PHE A 491 34.47 3.06 -4.06
CA PHE A 491 35.16 3.03 -5.33
C PHE A 491 36.56 2.43 -5.18
N ASP A 492 36.89 1.44 -6.00
CA ASP A 492 38.23 0.90 -6.17
C ASP A 492 38.66 1.13 -7.64
N GLY A 493 39.19 2.33 -7.90
CA GLY A 493 39.45 2.83 -9.25
C GLY A 493 38.14 3.04 -10.04
N GLU A 494 37.91 2.30 -11.11
CA GLU A 494 36.67 2.35 -11.89
C GLU A 494 35.59 1.37 -11.37
N THR A 495 35.96 0.50 -10.41
CA THR A 495 35.05 -0.50 -9.87
C THR A 495 34.25 0.06 -8.70
N ILE A 496 32.92 -0.12 -8.76
CA ILE A 496 31.98 0.27 -7.73
C ILE A 496 31.52 -0.99 -6.98
N ARG A 497 31.55 -0.96 -5.65
CA ARG A 497 31.10 -2.05 -4.79
C ARG A 497 30.17 -1.53 -3.72
N ALA A 498 29.13 -2.30 -3.40
CA ALA A 498 28.29 -1.99 -2.25
C ALA A 498 29.05 -2.37 -0.96
N THR A 499 29.00 -1.50 0.03
CA THR A 499 29.50 -1.79 1.38
C THR A 499 28.57 -2.80 2.11
N PRO A 500 28.96 -3.37 3.26
CA PRO A 500 28.06 -4.20 4.06
C PRO A 500 26.74 -3.47 4.39
N VAL A 501 26.82 -2.18 4.77
CA VAL A 501 25.63 -1.34 5.02
C VAL A 501 24.83 -1.14 3.73
N GLY A 502 25.48 -0.83 2.60
CA GLY A 502 24.83 -0.71 1.30
C GLY A 502 24.09 -1.99 0.86
N HIS A 503 24.71 -3.15 1.08
CA HIS A 503 24.05 -4.44 0.86
C HIS A 503 22.82 -4.63 1.75
N THR A 504 22.90 -4.22 3.02
CA THR A 504 21.80 -4.31 3.97
C THR A 504 20.67 -3.37 3.56
N VAL A 505 20.93 -2.12 3.22
CA VAL A 505 19.96 -1.15 2.71
C VAL A 505 19.26 -1.68 1.46
N SER A 506 20.02 -2.20 0.49
CA SER A 506 19.46 -2.79 -0.72
C SER A 506 18.53 -3.97 -0.42
N ARG A 507 18.93 -4.91 0.46
CA ARG A 507 18.13 -6.10 0.82
C ARG A 507 16.86 -5.74 1.57
N LEU A 508 16.89 -4.69 2.38
CA LEU A 508 15.73 -4.19 3.13
C LEU A 508 14.75 -3.39 2.24
N TYR A 509 15.10 -3.15 0.98
CA TYR A 509 14.28 -2.35 0.06
C TYR A 509 14.06 -0.91 0.53
N LEU A 510 15.03 -0.36 1.27
CA LEU A 510 14.97 0.96 1.86
C LEU A 510 15.53 2.01 0.89
N ASP A 511 14.89 3.17 0.80
CA ASP A 511 15.50 4.32 0.12
C ASP A 511 16.82 4.64 0.84
N PRO A 512 17.96 4.76 0.12
CA PRO A 512 19.22 5.17 0.72
C PRO A 512 19.13 6.45 1.56
N MET A 513 18.22 7.37 1.23
CA MET A 513 17.99 8.58 2.03
C MET A 513 17.31 8.27 3.36
N SER A 514 16.35 7.33 3.38
CA SER A 514 15.76 6.82 4.63
C SER A 514 16.80 6.11 5.49
N ALA A 515 17.70 5.34 4.85
CA ALA A 515 18.77 4.65 5.55
C ALA A 515 19.74 5.66 6.19
N ALA A 516 20.16 6.70 5.47
CA ALA A 516 21.03 7.76 5.99
C ALA A 516 20.38 8.46 7.19
N GLU A 517 19.11 8.87 7.06
CA GLU A 517 18.37 9.53 8.15
C GLU A 517 18.28 8.65 9.41
N ILE A 518 18.01 7.35 9.23
CA ILE A 518 17.94 6.39 10.34
C ILE A 518 19.32 6.23 10.99
N ILE A 519 20.38 6.08 10.20
CA ILE A 519 21.75 5.92 10.70
C ILE A 519 22.17 7.16 11.49
N ASP A 520 22.02 8.36 10.91
CA ASP A 520 22.36 9.63 11.54
C ASP A 520 21.63 9.81 12.88
N GLY A 521 20.32 9.47 12.92
CA GLY A 521 19.51 9.54 14.15
C GLY A 521 19.96 8.54 15.24
N LEU A 522 20.33 7.32 14.84
CA LEU A 522 20.79 6.29 15.79
C LEU A 522 22.22 6.60 16.30
N GLU A 523 23.12 7.11 15.46
CA GLU A 523 24.44 7.59 15.86
C GLU A 523 24.33 8.78 16.79
N TRP A 524 23.44 9.76 16.50
CA TRP A 524 23.13 10.86 17.41
C TRP A 524 22.71 10.38 18.78
N ALA A 525 21.86 9.35 18.86
CA ALA A 525 21.44 8.77 20.13
C ALA A 525 22.62 8.15 20.88
N ALA A 526 23.50 7.42 20.19
CA ALA A 526 24.67 6.78 20.77
C ALA A 526 25.66 7.83 21.32
N ASP A 527 25.89 8.90 20.58
CA ASP A 527 26.78 9.99 20.98
C ASP A 527 26.27 10.73 22.23
N ARG A 528 24.99 11.09 22.26
CA ARG A 528 24.36 11.72 23.45
C ARG A 528 24.42 10.83 24.69
N ARG A 529 24.19 9.53 24.51
CA ARG A 529 24.31 8.55 25.59
C ARG A 529 25.74 8.47 26.10
N ALA A 530 26.73 8.42 25.20
CA ALA A 530 28.15 8.39 25.55
C ALA A 530 28.60 9.67 26.29
N GLU A 531 28.13 10.85 25.87
CA GLU A 531 28.38 12.12 26.55
C GLU A 531 27.79 12.13 27.97
N LYS A 532 26.55 11.67 28.12
CA LYS A 532 25.88 11.62 29.43
C LYS A 532 26.60 10.65 30.38
N LEU A 533 27.00 9.46 29.90
CA LEU A 533 27.79 8.50 30.68
C LEU A 533 29.16 9.07 31.11
N ARG A 534 29.87 9.80 30.24
CA ARG A 534 31.14 10.49 30.59
C ARG A 534 30.92 11.56 31.64
N ALA A 535 29.83 12.35 31.50
CA ALA A 535 29.47 13.38 32.49
C ALA A 535 29.17 12.75 33.87
N LEU A 536 28.44 11.64 33.92
CA LEU A 536 28.15 10.87 35.15
C LEU A 536 29.42 10.25 35.74
N ALA A 537 30.40 9.83 34.91
CA ALA A 537 31.70 9.34 35.36
C ALA A 537 32.63 10.43 35.83
N GLY A 538 32.26 11.72 35.76
CA GLY A 538 33.08 12.84 36.15
C GLY A 538 34.23 13.18 35.20
N GLU A 539 34.16 12.70 33.94
CA GLU A 539 35.12 13.00 32.90
C GLU A 539 34.75 14.31 32.22
N THR A 540 35.67 15.31 32.25
CA THR A 540 35.48 16.55 31.51
C THR A 540 35.58 16.32 30.01
N PRO A 541 34.64 16.86 29.20
CA PRO A 541 34.67 16.66 27.75
C PRO A 541 35.97 17.20 27.13
N GLU A 542 36.73 16.35 26.44
CA GLU A 542 37.83 16.80 25.58
C GLU A 542 37.25 17.66 24.43
N LYS A 543 37.73 18.89 24.31
CA LYS A 543 37.42 19.74 23.15
C LYS A 543 37.86 19.01 21.86
N PRO A 544 37.00 18.92 20.83
CA PRO A 544 37.41 18.33 19.58
C PRO A 544 38.64 19.05 19.04
N LYS A 545 39.72 18.33 18.76
CA LYS A 545 40.90 18.83 18.08
C LYS A 545 40.48 19.17 16.65
N GLY A 546 40.35 20.47 16.37
CA GLY A 546 40.13 20.98 15.05
C GLY A 546 41.26 20.58 14.10
N ASP A 547 40.95 19.79 13.13
CA ASP A 547 41.80 19.57 11.96
C ASP A 547 41.51 20.69 10.96
N ARG A 548 42.49 21.59 10.81
CA ARG A 548 42.48 22.64 9.79
C ARG A 548 43.12 22.06 8.53
N SER A 549 42.36 21.92 7.49
CA SER A 549 42.89 21.97 6.13
C SER A 549 41.98 22.85 5.27
N ASP A 550 42.45 24.06 5.03
CA ASP A 550 41.96 24.98 4.02
C ASP A 550 42.07 24.32 2.63
N SER A 551 40.98 24.19 1.91
CA SER A 551 40.96 24.29 0.45
C SER A 551 39.60 24.74 0.00
N ASP A 552 39.51 26.02 -0.38
CA ASP A 552 38.45 26.59 -1.19
C ASP A 552 38.38 25.86 -2.54
N ASP A 553 37.25 25.23 -2.82
CA ASP A 553 36.62 25.19 -4.13
C ASP A 553 35.26 24.47 -4.02
N GLU A 554 34.17 25.21 -4.13
CA GLU A 554 32.82 24.64 -4.30
C GLU A 554 32.61 24.07 -5.70
N PRO A 555 31.90 22.94 -5.81
CA PRO A 555 30.65 23.01 -6.53
C PRO A 555 29.52 22.28 -5.76
N GLY A 556 28.33 22.86 -5.80
CA GLY A 556 27.13 22.44 -5.08
C GLY A 556 26.79 20.96 -5.23
N GLY A 557 27.09 20.19 -4.18
CA GLY A 557 26.76 18.79 -4.00
C GLY A 557 26.09 18.60 -2.64
N PHE A 558 25.20 17.62 -2.53
CA PHE A 558 24.49 17.27 -1.32
C PHE A 558 25.48 16.98 -0.17
N GLN A 559 25.39 17.75 0.91
CA GLN A 559 26.19 17.52 2.13
C GLN A 559 25.46 16.52 3.04
N ARG A 560 26.19 15.74 3.86
CA ARG A 560 25.62 14.96 4.95
C ARG A 560 24.72 15.83 5.84
N ALA A 561 23.57 15.36 6.25
CA ALA A 561 22.68 16.08 7.16
C ALA A 561 23.40 16.53 8.45
N SER A 562 24.39 15.75 8.91
CA SER A 562 25.23 16.08 10.06
C SER A 562 26.26 17.22 9.83
N GLU A 563 26.61 17.56 8.57
CA GLU A 563 27.60 18.59 8.26
C GLU A 563 26.99 19.99 8.06
N MET A 564 25.67 20.08 7.84
CA MET A 564 24.97 21.37 7.72
C MET A 564 24.86 22.17 9.03
N VAL A 565 25.31 21.61 10.16
CA VAL A 565 25.03 22.15 11.51
C VAL A 565 26.23 22.77 12.23
N ALA A 566 27.39 22.87 11.58
CA ALA A 566 28.64 23.20 12.28
C ALA A 566 29.10 24.68 12.25
N ASP A 567 28.27 25.66 11.85
CA ASP A 567 28.70 27.03 11.90
C ASP A 567 27.58 28.02 12.29
N ASP A 568 27.40 28.26 13.59
CA ASP A 568 27.13 29.58 14.14
C ASP A 568 27.36 29.61 15.67
N GLY A 569 28.55 30.05 16.06
CA GLY A 569 28.96 30.24 17.45
C GLY A 569 28.67 31.67 17.90
N GLY A 570 27.63 31.89 18.70
CA GLY A 570 27.28 33.14 19.36
C GLY A 570 27.42 33.02 20.87
N SER A 571 28.45 33.61 21.43
CA SER A 571 28.75 33.72 22.88
C SER A 571 27.74 34.57 23.66
N GLY A 572 27.31 34.07 24.82
CA GLY A 572 26.63 34.88 25.83
C GLY A 572 26.66 34.21 27.20
N GLY A 573 27.50 34.66 28.09
CA GLY A 573 27.62 34.15 29.44
C GLY A 573 26.55 34.72 30.40
N GLY A 574 26.37 34.03 31.52
CA GLY A 574 25.55 34.51 32.63
C GLY A 574 25.38 33.48 33.74
N GLU A 575 25.88 33.82 34.86
CA GLU A 575 26.17 33.09 36.09
C GLU A 575 24.95 32.60 36.90
N ASP A 576 25.26 31.58 37.68
CA ASP A 576 24.83 31.29 39.09
C ASP A 576 23.42 30.82 39.42
N GLY A 577 23.41 29.66 40.08
CA GLY A 577 22.60 29.50 41.26
C GLY A 577 21.81 28.21 41.44
N ASP A 578 22.26 27.49 42.36
CA ASP A 578 21.57 26.74 43.39
C ASP A 578 21.24 25.26 43.15
N GLY A 579 21.81 24.43 44.04
CA GLY A 579 21.65 23.01 44.13
C GLY A 579 20.27 22.64 44.74
N GLY A 580 19.72 21.59 44.16
CA GLY A 580 18.54 20.95 44.69
C GLY A 580 18.57 19.46 44.35
N ASP A 581 18.51 18.63 45.38
CA ASP A 581 18.38 17.18 45.38
C ASP A 581 17.37 16.68 44.34
N GLY A 582 17.88 15.96 43.34
CA GLY A 582 17.06 15.37 42.27
C GLY A 582 17.68 14.15 41.58
N ASP A 583 18.79 13.59 42.10
CA ASP A 583 19.59 12.62 41.40
C ASP A 583 19.20 11.11 41.53
N ALA A 584 18.08 10.79 42.23
CA ALA A 584 17.65 9.40 42.34
C ALA A 584 16.74 8.92 41.19
N ASP A 585 15.94 9.82 40.59
CA ASP A 585 15.02 9.49 39.49
C ASP A 585 15.73 9.44 38.10
N ALA A 586 16.92 10.07 37.99
CA ALA A 586 17.66 10.11 36.72
C ALA A 586 18.24 8.74 36.29
N PHE A 587 18.41 7.79 37.22
CA PHE A 587 18.98 6.46 36.93
C PHE A 587 17.98 5.48 36.30
N GLU A 588 16.69 5.66 36.54
CA GLU A 588 15.65 4.82 35.95
C GLU A 588 15.30 5.25 34.51
N THR A 589 15.47 6.54 34.15
CA THR A 589 15.18 7.05 32.81
C THR A 589 16.26 6.70 31.76
N ASP A 590 17.45 6.26 32.15
CA ASP A 590 18.58 6.03 31.23
C ASP A 590 18.55 4.65 30.53
N ARG A 591 17.70 3.72 31.00
CA ARG A 591 17.52 2.39 30.35
C ARG A 591 16.62 2.42 29.13
N THR A 592 15.87 3.49 28.92
CA THR A 592 14.85 3.60 27.87
C THR A 592 15.24 4.58 26.75
N TYR A 593 16.46 5.12 26.71
CA TYR A 593 16.92 5.99 25.63
C TYR A 593 17.57 5.15 24.51
N PRO A 594 17.21 5.32 23.22
CA PRO A 594 16.22 6.26 22.67
C PRO A 594 14.79 5.91 23.05
N THR A 595 13.96 6.93 23.29
CA THR A 595 12.54 6.75 23.67
C THR A 595 11.69 6.24 22.51
N PRO A 596 10.56 5.58 22.75
CA PRO A 596 9.64 5.16 21.69
C PRO A 596 9.21 6.33 20.79
N LEU A 597 8.84 7.50 21.35
CA LEU A 597 8.46 8.67 20.56
C LEU A 597 9.60 9.16 19.68
N GLY A 598 10.83 9.22 20.21
CA GLY A 598 12.02 9.60 19.42
C GLY A 598 12.26 8.68 18.23
N LEU A 599 12.11 7.36 18.45
CA LEU A 599 12.22 6.35 17.38
C LEU A 599 11.07 6.44 16.37
N TYR A 600 9.84 6.66 16.82
CA TYR A 600 8.72 6.85 15.89
C TYR A 600 8.89 8.13 15.08
N HIS A 601 9.35 9.20 15.69
CA HIS A 601 9.63 10.45 15.00
C HIS A 601 10.75 10.28 13.97
N LEU A 602 11.83 9.58 14.32
CA LEU A 602 12.94 9.30 13.42
C LEU A 602 12.45 8.59 12.14
N VAL A 603 11.71 7.49 12.28
CA VAL A 603 11.22 6.76 11.11
C VAL A 603 10.14 7.55 10.35
N CYS A 604 9.40 8.45 11.02
CA CYS A 604 8.42 9.31 10.38
C CYS A 604 9.06 10.48 9.59
N ARG A 605 10.33 10.82 9.81
CA ARG A 605 11.06 11.81 8.99
C ARG A 605 11.54 11.24 7.66
N THR A 606 11.63 9.92 7.55
CA THR A 606 12.15 9.27 6.34
C THR A 606 11.26 9.48 5.12
N PRO A 607 11.83 9.57 3.90
CA PRO A 607 11.03 9.63 2.66
C PRO A 607 10.08 8.46 2.44
N ASP A 608 10.38 7.29 3.01
CA ASP A 608 9.53 6.10 2.89
C ASP A 608 8.25 6.17 3.73
N MET A 609 8.17 7.09 4.69
CA MET A 609 6.97 7.32 5.49
C MET A 609 6.10 8.43 4.89
N TYR A 610 4.92 8.08 4.41
CA TYR A 610 3.94 9.08 4.02
C TYR A 610 3.38 9.81 5.24
N GLN A 611 3.81 11.05 5.46
CA GLN A 611 3.46 11.86 6.63
C GLN A 611 2.02 12.38 6.59
N LEU A 612 1.49 12.73 7.76
CA LEU A 612 0.21 13.44 7.90
C LEU A 612 0.40 14.93 7.65
N TYR A 613 -0.46 15.52 6.83
CA TYR A 613 -0.46 16.96 6.60
C TYR A 613 -0.85 17.75 7.87
N LEU A 614 -0.22 18.91 8.05
CA LEU A 614 -0.63 19.88 9.06
C LEU A 614 -1.92 20.58 8.60
N LYS A 615 -2.95 20.54 9.46
CA LYS A 615 -4.19 21.28 9.29
C LYS A 615 -4.08 22.68 9.91
N SER A 616 -5.04 23.57 9.61
CA SER A 616 -5.15 24.88 10.28
C SER A 616 -5.29 24.66 11.81
N GLY A 617 -4.38 25.25 12.58
CA GLY A 617 -4.30 25.06 14.05
C GLY A 617 -3.29 23.98 14.52
N ASP A 618 -2.92 23.02 13.70
CA ASP A 618 -1.96 21.99 14.09
C ASP A 618 -0.56 22.54 14.34
N ARG A 619 -0.16 23.56 13.59
CA ARG A 619 1.19 24.15 13.69
C ARG A 619 1.50 24.61 15.11
N GLU A 620 0.58 25.34 15.76
CA GLU A 620 0.75 25.83 17.12
C GLU A 620 0.86 24.66 18.12
N THR A 621 -0.08 23.71 18.06
CA THR A 621 -0.11 22.54 18.94
C THR A 621 1.17 21.68 18.82
N TYR A 622 1.62 21.39 17.60
CA TYR A 622 2.79 20.55 17.39
C TYR A 622 4.10 21.32 17.61
N THR A 623 4.13 22.64 17.47
CA THR A 623 5.29 23.48 17.87
C THR A 623 5.46 23.42 19.38
N GLU A 624 4.40 23.58 20.17
CA GLU A 624 4.46 23.46 21.62
C GLU A 624 4.94 22.07 22.07
N LEU A 625 4.34 21.01 21.50
CA LEU A 625 4.75 19.63 21.75
C LEU A 625 6.20 19.36 21.33
N CYS A 626 6.66 19.95 20.23
CA CYS A 626 8.03 19.82 19.75
C CYS A 626 9.03 20.33 20.80
N TYR A 627 8.80 21.50 21.36
CA TYR A 627 9.67 22.05 22.40
C TYR A 627 9.57 21.32 23.74
N GLU A 628 8.36 20.86 24.12
CA GLU A 628 8.16 20.06 25.32
C GLU A 628 8.93 18.74 25.30
N ARG A 629 8.94 18.08 24.12
CA ARG A 629 9.51 16.74 23.91
C ARG A 629 10.88 16.79 23.21
N GLU A 630 11.51 17.98 23.07
CA GLU A 630 12.79 18.16 22.38
C GLU A 630 13.89 17.18 22.83
N PRO A 631 14.05 16.87 24.14
CA PRO A 631 15.09 15.93 24.58
C PRO A 631 14.96 14.51 24.04
N GLU A 632 13.79 14.11 23.53
CA GLU A 632 13.51 12.75 23.02
C GLU A 632 13.89 12.60 21.54
N PHE A 633 14.00 13.69 20.78
CA PHE A 633 14.24 13.59 19.35
C PHE A 633 15.66 13.17 19.03
N LEU A 634 15.79 12.32 18.00
CA LEU A 634 17.05 11.80 17.49
C LEU A 634 17.51 12.66 16.31
N GLY A 635 18.03 13.84 16.64
CA GLY A 635 18.48 14.84 15.70
C GLY A 635 18.18 16.25 16.19
N ARG A 636 18.74 17.27 15.50
CA ARG A 636 18.51 18.68 15.84
C ARG A 636 17.14 19.13 15.31
N VAL A 637 16.34 19.77 16.16
CA VAL A 637 15.12 20.44 15.75
C VAL A 637 15.45 21.61 14.82
N PRO A 638 14.88 21.69 13.61
CA PRO A 638 15.09 22.83 12.71
C PRO A 638 14.56 24.11 13.35
N SER A 639 15.14 25.24 12.95
CA SER A 639 14.66 26.54 13.40
C SER A 639 13.30 26.87 12.77
N GLU A 640 12.43 27.56 13.51
CA GLU A 640 11.14 28.06 12.96
C GLU A 640 11.32 29.00 11.74
N TYR A 641 12.53 29.55 11.54
CA TYR A 641 12.87 30.37 10.37
C TYR A 641 13.22 29.52 9.12
N GLU A 642 13.45 28.23 9.29
CA GLU A 642 13.64 27.24 8.22
C GLU A 642 12.29 26.61 7.87
N ASP A 643 11.37 27.43 7.40
CA ASP A 643 9.92 27.18 7.32
C ASP A 643 9.57 25.79 6.76
N VAL A 644 10.22 25.35 5.67
CA VAL A 644 9.94 24.03 5.04
C VAL A 644 10.42 22.88 5.93
N ALA A 645 11.67 22.93 6.38
CA ALA A 645 12.25 21.87 7.21
C ALA A 645 11.53 21.75 8.57
N PHE A 646 11.09 22.88 9.13
CA PHE A 646 10.32 22.89 10.38
C PHE A 646 8.90 22.34 10.16
N GLU A 647 8.22 22.65 9.07
CA GLU A 647 6.91 22.08 8.75
C GLU A 647 6.98 20.55 8.49
N ASP A 648 8.01 20.08 7.79
CA ASP A 648 8.25 18.64 7.59
C ASP A 648 8.52 17.95 8.94
N TRP A 649 9.30 18.58 9.83
CA TRP A 649 9.55 18.08 11.19
C TRP A 649 8.26 17.95 12.00
N LEU A 650 7.38 18.96 11.96
CA LEU A 650 6.09 18.93 12.65
C LEU A 650 5.12 17.91 12.04
N SER A 651 5.16 17.72 10.73
CA SER A 651 4.36 16.69 10.02
C SER A 651 4.78 15.27 10.43
N ALA A 652 6.12 15.06 10.57
CA ALA A 652 6.68 13.84 11.11
C ALA A 652 6.27 13.64 12.57
N LEU A 653 6.31 14.69 13.41
CA LEU A 653 5.90 14.64 14.80
C LEU A 653 4.41 14.30 14.95
N LYS A 654 3.54 14.89 14.12
CA LYS A 654 2.12 14.56 14.08
C LYS A 654 1.90 13.08 13.73
N THR A 655 2.66 12.56 12.79
CA THR A 655 2.59 11.15 12.37
C THR A 655 3.11 10.23 13.49
N ALA A 656 4.22 10.58 14.12
CA ALA A 656 4.78 9.86 15.26
C ALA A 656 3.81 9.83 16.46
N LYS A 657 3.09 10.93 16.67
CA LYS A 657 2.09 11.03 17.72
C LYS A 657 0.88 10.11 17.47
N LEU A 658 0.49 9.91 16.21
CA LEU A 658 -0.50 8.89 15.86
C LEU A 658 -0.01 7.48 16.24
N LEU A 659 1.26 7.16 15.96
CA LEU A 659 1.85 5.88 16.36
C LEU A 659 1.96 5.76 17.89
N GLU A 660 2.30 6.83 18.60
CA GLU A 660 2.31 6.85 20.07
C GLU A 660 0.90 6.61 20.65
N ASP A 661 -0.13 7.23 20.08
CA ASP A 661 -1.53 6.98 20.48
C ASP A 661 -1.95 5.53 20.18
N TRP A 662 -1.49 4.97 19.05
CA TRP A 662 -1.73 3.58 18.69
C TRP A 662 -1.13 2.60 19.70
N VAL A 663 0.14 2.76 20.08
CA VAL A 663 0.81 1.92 21.09
C VAL A 663 0.36 2.25 22.51
N GLY A 664 -0.17 3.43 22.75
CA GLY A 664 -0.81 3.84 23.99
C GLY A 664 -2.21 3.27 24.20
N GLU A 665 -2.69 2.45 23.23
CA GLU A 665 -3.99 1.77 23.25
C GLU A 665 -5.19 2.74 23.18
N VAL A 666 -4.98 3.94 22.61
CA VAL A 666 -6.08 4.87 22.34
C VAL A 666 -7.06 4.19 21.38
N ASP A 667 -8.35 4.37 21.61
CA ASP A 667 -9.39 3.77 20.77
C ASP A 667 -9.24 4.20 19.29
N GLU A 668 -9.46 3.28 18.37
CA GLU A 668 -9.21 3.48 16.95
C GLU A 668 -10.11 4.58 16.36
N ASP A 669 -11.37 4.68 16.80
CA ASP A 669 -12.29 5.71 16.35
C ASP A 669 -11.82 7.11 16.82
N ARG A 670 -11.23 7.23 17.99
CA ARG A 670 -10.62 8.49 18.46
C ARG A 670 -9.38 8.88 17.67
N ILE A 671 -8.54 7.89 17.32
CA ILE A 671 -7.39 8.14 16.45
C ILE A 671 -7.90 8.64 15.08
N THR A 672 -8.94 8.01 14.52
CA THR A 672 -9.53 8.45 13.25
C THR A 672 -10.09 9.86 13.31
N GLU A 673 -10.81 10.21 14.37
CA GLU A 673 -11.33 11.56 14.58
C GLU A 673 -10.22 12.61 14.75
N ARG A 674 -9.27 12.33 15.66
CA ARG A 674 -8.17 13.26 16.01
C ARG A 674 -7.31 13.62 14.80
N TYR A 675 -6.89 12.62 14.03
CA TYR A 675 -5.99 12.81 12.90
C TYR A 675 -6.72 12.98 11.56
N GLY A 676 -8.01 12.64 11.48
CA GLY A 676 -8.82 12.71 10.28
C GLY A 676 -8.38 11.69 9.22
N VAL A 677 -8.06 10.47 9.68
CA VAL A 677 -7.64 9.32 8.86
C VAL A 677 -8.65 8.19 9.00
N GLY A 678 -8.64 7.21 8.08
CA GLY A 678 -9.45 6.00 8.23
C GLY A 678 -8.67 4.86 8.92
N PRO A 679 -9.37 3.80 9.38
CA PRO A 679 -8.72 2.63 10.00
C PRO A 679 -7.64 1.98 9.12
N GLY A 680 -7.86 1.91 7.79
CA GLY A 680 -6.87 1.42 6.84
C GLY A 680 -5.62 2.31 6.72
N ASP A 681 -5.76 3.62 6.94
CA ASP A 681 -4.61 4.54 6.96
C ASP A 681 -3.76 4.34 8.20
N ILE A 682 -4.40 4.10 9.35
CA ILE A 682 -3.71 3.78 10.60
C ILE A 682 -2.88 2.51 10.39
N ARG A 683 -3.50 1.45 9.85
CA ARG A 683 -2.81 0.17 9.56
C ARG A 683 -1.66 0.35 8.57
N GLY A 684 -1.86 1.09 7.48
CA GLY A 684 -0.80 1.39 6.52
C GLY A 684 0.40 2.11 7.16
N LYS A 685 0.15 3.07 8.06
CA LYS A 685 1.23 3.76 8.81
C LYS A 685 1.91 2.83 9.82
N VAL A 686 1.16 1.97 10.49
CA VAL A 686 1.70 0.96 11.41
C VAL A 686 2.59 -0.03 10.66
N GLU A 687 2.15 -0.58 9.54
CA GLU A 687 2.94 -1.51 8.71
C GLU A 687 4.22 -0.85 8.18
N THR A 688 4.14 0.40 7.73
CA THR A 688 5.32 1.16 7.28
C THR A 688 6.28 1.42 8.44
N ALA A 689 5.78 1.85 9.60
CA ALA A 689 6.61 2.09 10.78
C ALA A 689 7.25 0.79 11.31
N GLU A 690 6.53 -0.32 11.31
CA GLU A 690 7.07 -1.63 11.68
C GLU A 690 8.22 -2.04 10.75
N TRP A 691 8.04 -1.88 9.43
CA TRP A 691 9.08 -2.16 8.45
C TRP A 691 10.31 -1.26 8.64
N LEU A 692 10.13 0.06 8.79
CA LEU A 692 11.22 1.02 9.01
C LEU A 692 11.95 0.77 10.33
N LEU A 693 11.23 0.45 11.41
CA LEU A 693 11.83 0.08 12.68
C LEU A 693 12.57 -1.26 12.58
N GLY A 694 12.07 -2.21 11.76
CA GLY A 694 12.78 -3.43 11.43
C GLY A 694 14.09 -3.17 10.67
N ALA A 695 14.08 -2.20 9.75
CA ALA A 695 15.28 -1.73 9.07
C ALA A 695 16.25 -1.04 10.03
N ALA A 696 15.75 -0.16 10.90
CA ALA A 696 16.55 0.49 11.94
C ALA A 696 17.19 -0.52 12.91
N GLU A 697 16.47 -1.58 13.31
CA GLU A 697 17.02 -2.67 14.14
C GLU A 697 18.21 -3.37 13.45
N ARG A 698 18.09 -3.66 12.15
CA ARG A 698 19.17 -4.31 11.39
C ARG A 698 20.36 -3.38 11.15
N LEU A 699 20.12 -2.10 10.81
CA LEU A 699 21.16 -1.10 10.66
C LEU A 699 21.90 -0.86 11.98
N ALA A 700 21.17 -0.74 13.10
CA ALA A 700 21.78 -0.62 14.43
C ALA A 700 22.66 -1.84 14.77
N SER A 701 22.21 -3.04 14.41
CA SER A 701 22.98 -4.28 14.62
C SER A 701 24.22 -4.35 13.72
N GLU A 702 24.14 -3.92 12.45
CA GLU A 702 25.27 -3.89 11.51
C GLU A 702 26.35 -2.89 11.94
N LEU A 703 25.92 -1.77 12.55
CA LEU A 703 26.80 -0.71 13.06
C LEU A 703 27.24 -0.91 14.52
N ASP A 704 26.86 -2.04 15.14
CA ASP A 704 27.18 -2.37 16.56
C ASP A 704 26.71 -1.28 17.55
N LEU A 705 25.50 -0.72 17.33
CA LEU A 705 24.95 0.32 18.20
C LEU A 705 24.14 -0.27 19.36
N ASP A 706 24.25 0.32 20.56
CA ASP A 706 23.56 -0.11 21.79
C ASP A 706 22.01 0.02 21.70
N SER A 707 21.49 0.77 20.71
CA SER A 707 20.06 1.07 20.53
C SER A 707 19.22 -0.12 20.02
N VAL A 708 19.84 -1.24 19.61
CA VAL A 708 19.14 -2.41 19.03
C VAL A 708 17.95 -2.87 19.90
N TYR A 709 18.11 -2.92 21.24
CA TYR A 709 17.04 -3.37 22.13
C TYR A 709 15.83 -2.42 22.14
N ALA A 710 16.10 -1.11 22.25
CA ALA A 710 15.06 -0.09 22.26
C ALA A 710 14.29 -0.03 20.94
N VAL A 711 14.99 -0.18 19.81
CA VAL A 711 14.36 -0.24 18.48
C VAL A 711 13.49 -1.48 18.34
N ARG A 712 13.96 -2.66 18.79
CA ARG A 712 13.21 -3.92 18.76
C ARG A 712 11.93 -3.85 19.60
N GLU A 713 12.01 -3.24 20.79
CA GLU A 713 10.85 -3.04 21.64
C GLU A 713 9.84 -2.09 20.98
N ALA A 714 10.30 -0.91 20.51
CA ALA A 714 9.46 0.05 19.81
C ALA A 714 8.74 -0.58 18.59
N LYS A 715 9.46 -1.39 17.80
CA LYS A 715 8.90 -2.15 16.68
C LYS A 715 7.75 -3.07 17.13
N LYS A 716 7.97 -3.91 18.15
CA LYS A 716 6.92 -4.83 18.65
C LYS A 716 5.72 -4.11 19.21
N ARG A 717 5.95 -2.97 19.87
CA ARG A 717 4.84 -2.14 20.37
C ARG A 717 3.99 -1.57 19.23
N VAL A 718 4.61 -1.14 18.14
CA VAL A 718 3.90 -0.69 16.94
C VAL A 718 3.15 -1.84 16.26
N GLU A 719 3.80 -3.01 16.07
CA GLU A 719 3.23 -4.22 15.47
C GLU A 719 1.92 -4.63 16.16
N TYR A 720 1.92 -4.69 17.50
CA TYR A 720 0.76 -5.15 18.27
C TYR A 720 -0.19 -4.02 18.72
N GLY A 721 0.23 -2.77 18.65
CA GLY A 721 -0.54 -1.61 19.11
C GLY A 721 -0.77 -1.63 20.61
N VAL A 722 0.25 -1.97 21.43
CA VAL A 722 0.15 -2.15 22.86
C VAL A 722 1.33 -1.52 23.61
N ARG A 723 1.12 -1.28 24.89
CA ARG A 723 2.18 -0.91 25.83
C ARG A 723 3.08 -2.10 26.14
N GLU A 724 4.23 -1.82 26.73
CA GLU A 724 5.27 -2.82 27.06
C GLU A 724 4.71 -4.00 27.88
N GLU A 725 3.91 -3.71 28.90
CA GLU A 725 3.35 -4.73 29.79
C GLU A 725 2.47 -5.78 29.09
N LEU A 726 1.93 -5.45 27.90
CA LEU A 726 1.06 -6.37 27.15
C LEU A 726 1.76 -7.15 26.05
N LEU A 727 3.06 -6.93 25.83
CA LEU A 727 3.77 -7.55 24.69
C LEU A 727 3.76 -9.08 24.73
N ASP A 728 3.84 -9.68 25.93
CA ASP A 728 3.82 -11.14 26.07
C ASP A 728 2.46 -11.74 25.73
N LEU A 729 1.37 -11.06 26.11
CA LEU A 729 0.02 -11.47 25.78
C LEU A 729 -0.30 -11.22 24.29
N ALA A 730 0.04 -10.05 23.76
CA ALA A 730 -0.24 -9.68 22.39
C ALA A 730 0.49 -10.56 21.36
N GLY A 731 1.64 -11.14 21.76
CA GLY A 731 2.37 -12.14 20.98
C GLY A 731 1.68 -13.50 20.85
N VAL A 732 0.55 -13.73 21.55
CA VAL A 732 -0.23 -14.98 21.43
C VAL A 732 -1.21 -14.85 20.27
N ARG A 733 -1.18 -15.80 19.34
CA ARG A 733 -2.09 -15.79 18.18
C ARG A 733 -3.56 -15.69 18.60
N GLY A 734 -4.26 -14.71 18.07
CA GLY A 734 -5.67 -14.44 18.38
C GLY A 734 -5.86 -13.44 19.52
N VAL A 735 -4.79 -12.97 20.20
CA VAL A 735 -4.84 -11.93 21.21
C VAL A 735 -4.47 -10.59 20.54
N GLY A 736 -5.46 -9.85 20.09
CA GLY A 736 -5.26 -8.47 19.63
C GLY A 736 -5.26 -7.49 20.80
N ARG A 737 -4.91 -6.21 20.55
CA ARG A 737 -4.70 -5.16 21.56
C ARG A 737 -5.83 -5.03 22.59
N LYS A 738 -7.12 -5.01 22.16
CA LYS A 738 -8.28 -4.92 23.07
C LYS A 738 -8.42 -6.17 23.96
N ARG A 739 -8.12 -7.36 23.41
CA ARG A 739 -8.16 -8.62 24.17
C ARG A 739 -7.00 -8.73 25.15
N ALA A 740 -5.81 -8.29 24.75
CA ALA A 740 -4.64 -8.27 25.64
C ALA A 740 -4.92 -7.43 26.88
N ARG A 741 -5.45 -6.22 26.71
CA ARG A 741 -5.79 -5.31 27.83
C ARG A 741 -6.84 -5.95 28.75
N ARG A 742 -7.91 -6.53 28.22
CA ARG A 742 -8.94 -7.19 29.04
C ARG A 742 -8.41 -8.40 29.83
N LEU A 743 -7.57 -9.22 29.21
CA LEU A 743 -6.92 -10.36 29.88
C LEU A 743 -6.02 -9.85 31.02
N PHE A 744 -5.24 -8.80 30.74
CA PHE A 744 -4.35 -8.19 31.73
C PHE A 744 -5.14 -7.63 32.94
N GLU A 745 -6.20 -6.87 32.69
CA GLU A 745 -7.09 -6.32 33.73
C GLU A 745 -7.84 -7.41 34.50
N ALA A 746 -8.09 -8.57 33.88
CA ALA A 746 -8.61 -9.75 34.54
C ALA A 746 -7.55 -10.54 35.32
N GLY A 747 -6.32 -10.02 35.50
CA GLY A 747 -5.24 -10.67 36.25
C GLY A 747 -4.53 -11.79 35.47
N VAL A 748 -4.62 -11.79 34.12
CA VAL A 748 -3.88 -12.68 33.24
C VAL A 748 -2.83 -11.83 32.52
N GLU A 749 -1.63 -11.73 33.09
CA GLU A 749 -0.62 -10.74 32.69
C GLU A 749 0.37 -11.29 31.66
N SER A 750 0.46 -12.60 31.53
CA SER A 750 1.44 -13.28 30.68
C SER A 750 0.88 -14.47 29.92
N ARG A 751 1.62 -14.94 28.92
CA ARG A 751 1.38 -16.22 28.25
C ARG A 751 1.46 -17.41 29.22
N GLY A 752 2.24 -17.29 30.29
CA GLY A 752 2.30 -18.26 31.37
C GLY A 752 0.96 -18.35 32.09
N ASP A 753 0.40 -17.19 32.45
CA ASP A 753 -0.89 -17.11 33.16
C ASP A 753 -2.05 -17.64 32.29
N LEU A 754 -2.04 -17.40 30.97
CA LEU A 754 -3.03 -18.00 30.04
C LEU A 754 -3.08 -19.52 30.14
N ARG A 755 -1.96 -20.19 30.45
CA ARG A 755 -1.91 -21.64 30.58
C ARG A 755 -2.45 -22.13 31.92
N GLU A 756 -2.38 -21.31 32.98
CA GLU A 756 -2.65 -21.69 34.37
C GLU A 756 -3.96 -21.11 34.91
N ALA A 757 -4.43 -19.93 34.39
CA ALA A 757 -5.62 -19.25 34.86
C ALA A 757 -6.90 -20.11 34.73
N GLU A 758 -7.89 -19.81 35.54
CA GLU A 758 -9.22 -20.43 35.45
C GLU A 758 -9.87 -20.10 34.10
N LYS A 759 -10.49 -21.10 33.47
CA LYS A 759 -11.13 -20.96 32.16
C LYS A 759 -12.30 -19.98 32.18
N SER A 760 -13.06 -19.95 33.28
CA SER A 760 -14.16 -19.01 33.50
C SER A 760 -13.67 -17.55 33.52
N ARG A 761 -12.53 -17.27 34.15
CA ARG A 761 -11.87 -15.95 34.16
C ARG A 761 -11.51 -15.50 32.72
N ILE A 762 -10.91 -16.41 31.93
CA ILE A 762 -10.55 -16.11 30.55
C ILE A 762 -11.80 -15.90 29.68
N LEU A 763 -12.84 -16.71 29.89
CA LEU A 763 -14.10 -16.58 29.16
C LEU A 763 -14.80 -15.25 29.47
N ALA A 764 -14.85 -14.86 30.73
CA ALA A 764 -15.40 -13.57 31.16
C ALA A 764 -14.62 -12.39 30.57
N ALA A 765 -13.28 -12.41 30.63
CA ALA A 765 -12.41 -11.39 30.01
C ALA A 765 -12.64 -11.27 28.49
N LEU A 766 -13.04 -12.36 27.83
CA LEU A 766 -13.34 -12.41 26.40
C LEU A 766 -14.84 -12.29 26.07
N ARG A 767 -15.67 -11.82 27.03
CA ARG A 767 -17.10 -11.56 26.86
C ARG A 767 -17.89 -12.79 26.38
N GLY A 768 -17.65 -13.95 26.95
CA GLY A 768 -18.34 -15.19 26.63
C GLY A 768 -18.01 -15.84 25.27
N ARG A 769 -17.02 -15.31 24.54
CA ARG A 769 -16.61 -15.81 23.20
C ARG A 769 -15.83 -17.13 23.30
N ARG A 770 -16.52 -18.26 23.49
CA ARG A 770 -15.98 -19.61 23.75
C ARG A 770 -14.95 -20.07 22.69
N LYS A 771 -15.29 -19.93 21.39
CA LYS A 771 -14.43 -20.35 20.29
C LYS A 771 -13.13 -19.54 20.26
N THR A 772 -13.20 -18.23 20.51
CA THR A 772 -12.03 -17.34 20.60
C THR A 772 -11.16 -17.71 21.79
N ALA A 773 -11.76 -17.94 22.97
CA ALA A 773 -11.05 -18.36 24.17
C ALA A 773 -10.32 -19.70 23.96
N GLN A 774 -10.97 -20.68 23.37
CA GLN A 774 -10.37 -21.97 23.05
C GLN A 774 -9.15 -21.79 22.11
N ASN A 775 -9.29 -21.03 21.01
CA ASN A 775 -8.20 -20.80 20.05
C ASN A 775 -7.00 -20.09 20.71
N ILE A 776 -7.25 -19.13 21.61
CA ILE A 776 -6.19 -18.43 22.36
C ILE A 776 -5.47 -19.38 23.31
N LEU A 777 -6.20 -20.23 24.03
CA LEU A 777 -5.60 -21.23 24.93
C LEU A 777 -4.76 -22.26 24.18
N GLU A 778 -5.21 -22.72 23.02
CA GLU A 778 -4.43 -23.59 22.12
C GLU A 778 -3.16 -22.88 21.65
N ALA A 779 -3.25 -21.63 21.20
CA ALA A 779 -2.12 -20.82 20.76
C ALA A 779 -1.12 -20.54 21.90
N ALA A 780 -1.62 -20.38 23.14
CA ALA A 780 -0.78 -20.26 24.33
C ALA A 780 -0.07 -21.58 24.69
N GLY A 781 -0.52 -22.72 24.14
CA GLY A 781 0.05 -24.06 24.40
C GLY A 781 -0.60 -24.77 25.58
N ARG A 782 -1.83 -24.44 25.95
CA ARG A 782 -2.60 -25.13 27.00
C ARG A 782 -3.14 -26.45 26.45
N LYS A 783 -2.87 -27.58 27.14
CA LYS A 783 -3.32 -28.92 26.70
C LYS A 783 -4.83 -29.13 26.84
N ASP A 784 -5.43 -28.51 27.83
CA ASP A 784 -6.88 -28.54 28.10
C ASP A 784 -7.49 -27.19 27.69
N SER A 785 -7.79 -27.03 26.40
CA SER A 785 -8.29 -25.79 25.81
C SER A 785 -9.80 -25.76 25.59
N SER A 786 -10.51 -26.91 25.66
CA SER A 786 -11.98 -26.98 25.45
C SER A 786 -12.74 -26.08 26.41
N MET A 787 -13.71 -25.34 25.88
CA MET A 787 -14.60 -24.45 26.61
C MET A 787 -16.04 -24.95 26.73
N ASP A 788 -16.31 -26.22 26.38
CA ASP A 788 -17.68 -26.75 26.24
C ASP A 788 -18.47 -26.78 27.56
N GLU A 789 -17.80 -26.99 28.70
CA GLU A 789 -18.40 -27.09 30.03
C GLU A 789 -18.10 -25.88 30.93
N VAL A 790 -17.58 -24.79 30.40
CA VAL A 790 -17.19 -23.60 31.17
C VAL A 790 -18.34 -22.61 31.20
N ASP A 791 -18.78 -22.17 32.41
CA ASP A 791 -19.77 -21.12 32.55
C ASP A 791 -19.11 -19.79 32.88
N GLU A 792 -19.60 -18.71 32.24
CA GLU A 792 -19.11 -17.34 32.47
C GLU A 792 -19.51 -16.86 33.88
N ASP A 793 -20.66 -17.31 34.39
CA ASP A 793 -21.18 -16.98 35.72
C ASP A 793 -20.31 -17.61 36.87
N ASP A 794 -19.45 -18.60 36.54
CA ASP A 794 -18.49 -19.16 37.50
C ASP A 794 -17.19 -18.33 37.62
N ALA A 795 -17.08 -17.24 36.89
CA ALA A 795 -15.91 -16.36 36.98
C ALA A 795 -15.89 -15.56 38.30
N PRO A 796 -14.70 -15.35 38.91
CA PRO A 796 -14.56 -14.47 40.04
C PRO A 796 -15.04 -13.03 39.73
N ASP A 797 -15.57 -12.29 40.71
CA ASP A 797 -16.06 -10.92 40.53
C ASP A 797 -14.98 -9.94 39.95
N ASP A 798 -13.69 -10.27 40.18
CA ASP A 798 -12.56 -9.50 39.67
C ASP A 798 -12.09 -9.90 38.22
N ALA A 799 -12.74 -10.88 37.63
CA ALA A 799 -12.43 -11.38 36.30
C ALA A 799 -13.15 -10.61 35.17
N VAL A 800 -14.18 -9.86 35.49
CA VAL A 800 -14.92 -9.02 34.58
C VAL A 800 -14.21 -7.66 34.52
N PRO A 801 -13.48 -7.33 33.46
CA PRO A 801 -12.86 -6.02 33.34
C PRO A 801 -13.95 -4.95 33.36
N ASP A 802 -13.79 -3.97 34.22
CA ASP A 802 -14.62 -2.79 34.18
C ASP A 802 -14.39 -2.12 32.81
N ASP A 803 -15.45 -1.92 32.01
CA ASP A 803 -15.32 -1.15 30.74
C ASP A 803 -14.81 0.29 31.00
N ALA A 804 -14.76 0.70 32.26
CA ALA A 804 -14.12 1.92 32.78
C ALA A 804 -12.61 1.99 32.54
N GLY A 805 -11.88 0.91 32.26
CA GLY A 805 -10.45 0.98 31.88
C GLY A 805 -10.22 1.74 30.59
N PHE A 806 -11.16 1.65 29.63
CA PHE A 806 -11.21 2.52 28.46
C PHE A 806 -11.72 3.94 28.80
N GLU A 807 -12.53 4.11 29.84
CA GLU A 807 -12.98 5.43 30.33
C GLU A 807 -11.92 6.15 31.18
N THR A 808 -11.08 5.48 31.95
CA THR A 808 -9.97 6.09 32.66
C THR A 808 -8.83 6.53 31.73
N ALA A 809 -8.62 5.85 30.61
CA ALA A 809 -7.82 6.40 29.51
C ALA A 809 -8.52 7.62 28.87
N LYS A 810 -9.87 7.64 28.84
CA LYS A 810 -10.70 8.77 28.45
C LYS A 810 -10.52 9.97 29.37
N GLU A 811 -10.57 9.77 30.69
CA GLU A 811 -10.39 10.82 31.70
C GLU A 811 -8.95 11.37 31.73
N ARG A 812 -7.94 10.54 31.53
CA ARG A 812 -6.53 10.99 31.40
C ARG A 812 -6.25 11.70 30.08
N ALA A 813 -6.85 11.27 28.97
CA ALA A 813 -6.77 11.98 27.71
C ALA A 813 -7.57 13.30 27.73
N ASP A 814 -8.74 13.34 28.41
CA ASP A 814 -9.52 14.55 28.62
C ASP A 814 -8.85 15.52 29.62
N GLN A 815 -8.07 15.02 30.58
CA GLN A 815 -7.23 15.87 31.44
C GLN A 815 -6.02 16.47 30.70
N GLN A 816 -5.49 15.79 29.69
CA GLN A 816 -4.51 16.37 28.78
C GLN A 816 -5.14 17.25 27.69
N ALA A 817 -6.36 16.96 27.25
CA ALA A 817 -7.10 17.81 26.32
C ALA A 817 -7.73 19.06 26.97
N SER A 818 -7.99 19.03 28.30
CA SER A 818 -8.53 20.20 29.04
C SER A 818 -7.51 21.33 29.24
N LEU A 819 -6.26 21.17 28.83
CA LEU A 819 -5.30 22.25 28.67
C LEU A 819 -5.48 23.06 27.38
N GLY A 820 -6.32 22.58 26.45
CA GLY A 820 -6.63 23.27 25.17
C GLY A 820 -7.92 24.09 25.19
N ASP A 821 -8.71 24.09 26.27
CA ASP A 821 -9.95 24.86 26.40
C ASP A 821 -9.79 26.10 27.36
N PHE A 822 -8.79 26.89 27.14
CA PHE A 822 -8.80 28.28 27.55
C PHE A 822 -8.72 29.18 26.33
N GLU A 823 -9.85 29.85 26.03
CA GLU A 823 -10.20 30.90 25.08
C GLU A 823 -9.07 31.58 24.27
#